data_c25a9e7b49f2da978025211ebd56bef1
#
_entry.id   c25a9e7b49f2da978025211ebd56bef1
#
_cell.length_a   1.000
_cell.length_b   1.000
_cell.length_c   1.000
_cell.angle_alpha   90.00
_cell.angle_beta   90.00
_cell.angle_gamma   90.00
#
_symmetry.space_group_name_H-M   'P 1'
#
loop_
_entity.id
_entity.type
_entity.pdbx_description
1 polymer ?
#
loop_
_entity_poly.entity_id
_entity_poly.type
_entity_poly.pdbx_seq_one_letter_code
_entity_poly.pdbx_strand_id
1 'polypeptide(L)'
;MKKTLADALAAKGYDTLTAVQEACLNPEVEGRDLLVSAQTGSGKTIGFGLAIAPQILGDDDRFDRAGAPLALVIAPTRELALQVKRELDWLYKAAGAVVVSTVGGMDMRDERRALDRGSHIVVATPGRLRDHVMRKSINMDNLKAVVLDEADEMLDLGFREDLEFILDSAPDNRQTLMFSATVPASIAKLAKGYQKDALRIATVSATSQHADIEYRALRVSARDGENAIMNVLRYYEAPNAIVFCNTRATVNRLTTRLSNRGLSVVALSGELSQSERTHALQAMRDGRARVCVATDVAARGIDLPNLELVIHAELPTNQDTLLHRSGRTGRAGRKGVSAMIVPPASRRKAERLLGWAKLTAEWDDAPGADEVLAKDEERMLGNPSWLEPVADGERETVDKLTEAFTAEQIAASYLRLYRERNTAPEDLAAVGEGPKPREAFGASVWFSLGGGRATGADPRRILPMLCKMGNLTKDDIGAIRIQPKETMFEIRDTAVDSFLKAVGPAMTMEDGAILMRLNGKPKLEAQPRRESHGGKPGGKPKKAWDKPRDDAGKPAETSEAKTWGKPRDPAAAGKPKGKGTTKPVDWNDAPDAKRKKPKADGGKTAFKGKPKGAAPRDYDGAVTAPKKHRKPEGAHPASARADSPYKGKPAGGKPAAGKPAASKPSSKKNRARQAAAKAAGGNNSPSNRFKKPNS
;
A
#
# COMPACT_ATOMS: atom_id res chain seq x y z
N MET A 1 1.31 36.06 14.65
CA MET A 1 1.80 35.42 13.38
C MET A 1 2.76 36.36 12.67
N LYS A 2 3.89 35.87 12.13
CA LYS A 2 4.88 36.67 11.38
C LYS A 2 4.29 37.19 10.07
N LYS A 3 4.61 38.44 9.69
CA LYS A 3 4.05 39.10 8.50
C LYS A 3 4.35 38.33 7.20
N THR A 4 5.57 37.88 7.02
CA THR A 4 5.98 37.11 5.82
C THR A 4 5.19 35.83 5.62
N LEU A 5 4.77 35.15 6.70
CA LEU A 5 3.95 33.96 6.66
C LEU A 5 2.47 34.30 6.40
N ALA A 6 1.97 35.40 6.98
CA ALA A 6 0.62 35.89 6.70
C ALA A 6 0.45 36.24 5.21
N ASP A 7 1.42 36.96 4.63
CA ASP A 7 1.45 37.30 3.21
C ASP A 7 1.52 36.02 2.32
N ALA A 8 2.27 35.00 2.75
CA ALA A 8 2.35 33.74 2.03
C ALA A 8 1.03 32.95 2.01
N LEU A 9 0.30 32.96 3.15
CA LEU A 9 -1.03 32.33 3.27
C LEU A 9 -2.05 33.06 2.38
N ALA A 10 -2.11 34.41 2.48
CA ALA A 10 -2.99 35.20 1.65
C ALA A 10 -2.73 35.00 0.13
N ALA A 11 -1.45 34.94 -0.28
CA ALA A 11 -1.06 34.68 -1.67
C ALA A 11 -1.47 33.30 -2.18
N LYS A 12 -1.74 32.36 -1.27
CA LYS A 12 -2.21 30.99 -1.58
C LYS A 12 -3.74 30.82 -1.43
N GLY A 13 -4.48 31.88 -1.07
CA GLY A 13 -5.92 31.86 -0.90
C GLY A 13 -6.37 31.18 0.40
N TYR A 14 -5.56 31.23 1.44
CA TYR A 14 -5.96 30.80 2.78
C TYR A 14 -6.66 31.96 3.49
N ASP A 15 -7.90 32.24 3.10
CA ASP A 15 -8.71 33.31 3.67
C ASP A 15 -9.19 32.98 5.09
N THR A 16 -9.35 31.70 5.38
CA THR A 16 -9.72 31.19 6.71
C THR A 16 -8.75 30.06 7.11
N LEU A 17 -8.37 30.08 8.38
CA LEU A 17 -7.54 29.03 8.97
C LEU A 17 -8.41 27.86 9.40
N THR A 18 -7.84 26.65 9.35
CA THR A 18 -8.50 25.47 9.92
C THR A 18 -8.40 25.48 11.45
N ALA A 19 -9.28 24.75 12.13
CA ALA A 19 -9.28 24.67 13.60
C ALA A 19 -7.92 24.25 14.19
N VAL A 20 -7.14 23.41 13.47
CA VAL A 20 -5.78 23.02 13.87
C VAL A 20 -4.82 24.20 13.75
N GLN A 21 -4.91 24.94 12.67
CA GLN A 21 -4.05 26.11 12.41
C GLN A 21 -4.32 27.24 13.40
N GLU A 22 -5.60 27.52 13.68
CA GLU A 22 -6.00 28.51 14.71
C GLU A 22 -5.51 28.08 16.10
N ALA A 23 -5.70 26.82 16.48
CA ALA A 23 -5.23 26.31 17.76
C ALA A 23 -3.71 26.38 17.92
N CYS A 24 -2.95 26.22 16.82
CA CYS A 24 -1.49 26.36 16.81
C CYS A 24 -0.99 27.81 16.85
N LEU A 25 -1.86 28.79 16.59
CA LEU A 25 -1.55 30.21 16.64
C LEU A 25 -2.00 30.91 17.93
N ASN A 26 -2.69 30.19 18.82
CA ASN A 26 -3.10 30.74 20.10
C ASN A 26 -1.85 31.20 20.88
N PRO A 27 -1.82 32.46 21.41
CA PRO A 27 -0.69 32.96 22.21
C PRO A 27 -0.27 32.04 23.37
N GLU A 28 -1.19 31.27 23.94
CA GLU A 28 -0.91 30.33 25.03
C GLU A 28 -0.01 29.17 24.65
N VAL A 29 0.11 28.87 23.35
CA VAL A 29 0.92 27.73 22.84
C VAL A 29 2.32 28.17 22.40
N GLU A 30 2.60 29.48 22.34
CA GLU A 30 3.88 29.99 21.85
C GLU A 30 5.03 29.51 22.72
N GLY A 31 6.02 28.86 22.09
CA GLY A 31 7.20 28.32 22.76
C GLY A 31 6.97 27.06 23.60
N ARG A 32 5.74 26.59 23.76
CA ARG A 32 5.41 25.38 24.53
C ARG A 32 5.49 24.13 23.66
N ASP A 33 5.74 23.02 24.29
CA ASP A 33 5.59 21.70 23.64
C ASP A 33 4.12 21.39 23.38
N LEU A 34 3.83 20.79 22.23
CA LEU A 34 2.45 20.51 21.83
C LEU A 34 2.26 19.03 21.50
N LEU A 35 1.19 18.44 22.03
CA LEU A 35 0.67 17.15 21.59
C LEU A 35 -0.68 17.36 20.89
N VAL A 36 -0.64 17.39 19.56
CA VAL A 36 -1.80 17.72 18.73
C VAL A 36 -2.42 16.45 18.15
N SER A 37 -3.69 16.21 18.49
CA SER A 37 -4.51 15.16 17.88
C SER A 37 -5.38 15.78 16.78
N ALA A 38 -5.05 15.46 15.52
CA ALA A 38 -5.73 16.00 14.36
C ALA A 38 -5.68 15.03 13.17
N GLN A 39 -6.75 15.02 12.39
CA GLN A 39 -6.88 14.14 11.22
C GLN A 39 -5.90 14.45 10.11
N THR A 40 -5.64 13.46 9.24
CA THR A 40 -4.95 13.69 7.97
C THR A 40 -5.79 14.62 7.08
N GLY A 41 -5.16 15.62 6.46
CA GLY A 41 -5.86 16.61 5.63
C GLY A 41 -6.44 17.82 6.38
N SER A 42 -6.29 17.89 7.72
CA SER A 42 -6.75 19.04 8.53
C SER A 42 -5.84 20.28 8.48
N GLY A 43 -4.80 20.29 7.62
CA GLY A 43 -3.86 21.42 7.52
C GLY A 43 -2.76 21.41 8.58
N LYS A 44 -2.42 20.24 9.15
CA LYS A 44 -1.37 20.07 10.19
C LYS A 44 -0.04 20.68 9.79
N THR A 45 0.40 20.47 8.54
CA THR A 45 1.70 20.97 8.06
C THR A 45 1.84 22.46 8.18
N ILE A 46 0.81 23.20 7.78
CA ILE A 46 0.77 24.65 7.95
C ILE A 46 0.68 24.99 9.44
N GLY A 47 -0.15 24.27 10.21
CA GLY A 47 -0.29 24.46 11.66
C GLY A 47 1.04 24.40 12.41
N PHE A 48 1.82 23.32 12.23
CA PHE A 48 3.14 23.27 12.89
C PHE A 48 4.15 24.23 12.26
N GLY A 49 4.08 24.50 10.96
CA GLY A 49 4.91 25.54 10.34
C GLY A 49 4.69 26.91 10.97
N LEU A 50 3.45 27.25 11.28
CA LEU A 50 3.12 28.50 11.98
C LEU A 50 3.54 28.47 13.46
N ALA A 51 3.37 27.33 14.15
CA ALA A 51 3.69 27.19 15.58
C ALA A 51 5.19 27.31 15.88
N ILE A 52 6.07 26.79 14.99
CA ILE A 52 7.53 26.89 15.19
C ILE A 52 8.12 28.23 14.74
N ALA A 53 7.38 29.03 13.98
CA ALA A 53 7.88 30.27 13.38
C ALA A 53 8.45 31.28 14.41
N PRO A 54 7.83 31.53 15.57
CA PRO A 54 8.38 32.45 16.59
C PRO A 54 9.75 31.94 17.09
N GLN A 55 9.91 30.63 17.30
CA GLN A 55 11.14 30.06 17.83
C GLN A 55 12.30 30.13 16.82
N ILE A 56 12.05 29.89 15.54
CA ILE A 56 13.11 29.82 14.54
C ILE A 56 13.45 31.17 13.90
N LEU A 57 12.49 32.10 13.81
CA LEU A 57 12.70 33.47 13.29
C LEU A 57 13.09 34.46 14.40
N GLY A 58 12.75 34.17 15.67
CA GLY A 58 12.92 35.16 16.76
C GLY A 58 12.07 36.38 16.51
N ASP A 59 12.62 37.58 16.66
CA ASP A 59 11.93 38.85 16.45
C ASP A 59 11.86 39.27 14.98
N ASP A 60 12.69 38.66 14.12
CA ASP A 60 12.80 39.02 12.72
C ASP A 60 11.70 38.37 11.85
N ASP A 61 11.40 39.02 10.71
CA ASP A 61 10.51 38.50 9.67
C ASP A 61 11.25 37.64 8.61
N ARG A 62 12.58 37.60 8.65
CA ARG A 62 13.43 36.89 7.68
C ARG A 62 14.57 36.17 8.37
N PHE A 63 14.98 35.07 7.74
CA PHE A 63 16.16 34.34 8.17
C PHE A 63 17.45 35.00 7.69
N ASP A 64 18.47 34.89 8.51
CA ASP A 64 19.85 35.17 8.18
C ASP A 64 20.41 34.13 7.19
N ARG A 65 21.73 34.12 7.02
CA ARG A 65 22.40 33.09 6.19
C ARG A 65 22.18 31.70 6.80
N ALA A 66 21.80 30.74 5.93
CA ALA A 66 21.63 29.35 6.32
C ALA A 66 22.94 28.74 6.88
N GLY A 67 22.80 28.05 7.99
CA GLY A 67 23.89 27.35 8.70
C GLY A 67 23.43 25.99 9.22
N ALA A 68 23.71 25.70 10.50
CA ALA A 68 23.14 24.56 11.19
C ALA A 68 21.61 24.71 11.29
N PRO A 69 20.82 23.64 11.11
CA PRO A 69 19.36 23.74 11.09
C PRO A 69 18.79 24.24 12.42
N LEU A 70 17.77 25.07 12.33
CA LEU A 70 17.01 25.62 13.46
C LEU A 70 15.78 24.78 13.78
N ALA A 71 15.21 24.11 12.77
CA ALA A 71 14.08 23.21 12.95
C ALA A 71 14.30 21.87 12.22
N LEU A 72 13.77 20.82 12.84
CA LEU A 72 13.74 19.47 12.33
C LEU A 72 12.29 18.99 12.25
N VAL A 73 11.86 18.50 11.09
CA VAL A 73 10.54 17.89 10.90
C VAL A 73 10.72 16.45 10.48
N ILE A 74 10.16 15.52 11.23
CA ILE A 74 10.29 14.08 11.00
C ILE A 74 8.93 13.53 10.56
N ALA A 75 8.92 12.81 9.43
CA ALA A 75 7.72 12.19 8.87
C ALA A 75 7.96 10.70 8.58
N PRO A 76 6.94 9.82 8.71
CA PRO A 76 7.09 8.37 8.60
C PRO A 76 7.53 7.88 7.22
N THR A 77 7.14 8.59 6.17
CA THR A 77 7.36 8.17 4.79
C THR A 77 8.06 9.25 3.97
N ARG A 78 8.72 8.80 2.89
CA ARG A 78 9.43 9.68 1.94
C ARG A 78 8.49 10.67 1.26
N GLU A 79 7.31 10.19 0.89
CA GLU A 79 6.28 10.96 0.20
C GLU A 79 5.76 12.08 1.07
N LEU A 80 5.43 11.77 2.34
CA LEU A 80 4.98 12.77 3.31
C LEU A 80 6.10 13.77 3.61
N ALA A 81 7.34 13.32 3.83
CA ALA A 81 8.47 14.22 4.05
C ALA A 81 8.68 15.18 2.87
N LEU A 82 8.58 14.70 1.62
CA LEU A 82 8.69 15.55 0.43
C LEU A 82 7.47 16.47 0.24
N GLN A 83 6.28 16.06 0.69
CA GLN A 83 5.10 16.91 0.71
C GLN A 83 5.28 18.02 1.74
N VAL A 84 5.63 17.68 2.98
CA VAL A 84 5.93 18.64 4.06
C VAL A 84 6.99 19.63 3.62
N LYS A 85 8.08 19.14 2.98
CA LYS A 85 9.10 20.04 2.44
C LYS A 85 8.51 21.07 1.47
N ARG A 86 7.69 20.64 0.50
CA ARG A 86 7.07 21.56 -0.47
C ARG A 86 6.15 22.58 0.20
N GLU A 87 5.41 22.16 1.22
CA GLU A 87 4.52 23.04 1.97
C GLU A 87 5.33 24.07 2.77
N LEU A 88 6.41 23.67 3.45
CA LEU A 88 7.28 24.58 4.16
C LEU A 88 8.12 25.48 3.22
N ASP A 89 8.54 24.97 2.05
CA ASP A 89 9.24 25.76 1.03
C ASP A 89 8.43 26.99 0.59
N TRP A 90 7.13 26.83 0.32
CA TRP A 90 6.31 27.97 -0.09
C TRP A 90 5.89 28.85 1.09
N LEU A 91 5.58 28.25 2.25
CA LEU A 91 5.17 29.00 3.44
C LEU A 91 6.26 29.96 3.90
N TYR A 92 7.49 29.50 3.93
CA TYR A 92 8.65 30.27 4.40
C TYR A 92 9.45 30.96 3.28
N LYS A 93 8.95 30.92 2.02
CA LYS A 93 9.65 31.49 0.87
C LYS A 93 9.95 33.00 1.03
N ALA A 94 8.97 33.76 1.50
CA ALA A 94 9.12 35.20 1.72
C ALA A 94 10.08 35.53 2.89
N ALA A 95 10.16 34.64 3.87
CA ALA A 95 11.12 34.73 4.97
C ALA A 95 12.55 34.31 4.56
N GLY A 96 12.77 33.79 3.34
CA GLY A 96 14.09 33.40 2.85
C GLY A 96 14.62 32.08 3.42
N ALA A 97 13.75 31.18 3.88
CA ALA A 97 14.18 29.89 4.41
C ALA A 97 14.84 28.98 3.36
N VAL A 98 15.85 28.25 3.80
CA VAL A 98 16.43 27.12 3.07
C VAL A 98 15.93 25.83 3.72
N VAL A 99 15.05 25.09 3.01
CA VAL A 99 14.48 23.81 3.49
C VAL A 99 15.16 22.65 2.76
N VAL A 100 15.82 21.78 3.51
CA VAL A 100 16.52 20.60 2.99
C VAL A 100 15.77 19.33 3.38
N SER A 101 15.77 18.31 2.54
CA SER A 101 15.20 17.00 2.86
C SER A 101 16.28 15.92 2.96
N THR A 102 16.12 15.02 3.96
CA THR A 102 16.94 13.82 4.14
C THR A 102 16.02 12.61 4.21
N VAL A 103 15.82 11.95 3.06
CA VAL A 103 14.84 10.86 2.93
C VAL A 103 15.49 9.60 2.34
N GLY A 104 15.16 8.45 2.88
CA GLY A 104 15.69 7.19 2.40
C GLY A 104 15.46 6.98 0.90
N GLY A 105 16.42 6.32 0.20
CA GLY A 105 16.32 6.03 -1.24
C GLY A 105 16.70 7.19 -2.17
N MET A 106 17.06 8.35 -1.62
CA MET A 106 17.72 9.44 -2.35
C MET A 106 19.24 9.31 -2.23
N ASP A 107 19.99 10.02 -3.08
CA ASP A 107 21.45 10.00 -3.01
C ASP A 107 21.94 10.73 -1.73
N MET A 108 22.59 9.97 -0.85
CA MET A 108 23.13 10.51 0.41
C MET A 108 24.22 11.58 0.17
N ARG A 109 24.93 11.53 -0.96
CA ARG A 109 25.97 12.52 -1.29
C ARG A 109 25.35 13.88 -1.58
N ASP A 110 24.21 13.90 -2.28
CA ASP A 110 23.51 15.14 -2.60
C ASP A 110 22.84 15.72 -1.35
N GLU A 111 22.27 14.88 -0.49
CA GLU A 111 21.74 15.28 0.81
C GLU A 111 22.85 15.91 1.68
N ARG A 112 24.00 15.23 1.78
CA ARG A 112 25.16 15.75 2.52
C ARG A 112 25.62 17.09 1.98
N ARG A 113 25.78 17.23 0.66
CA ARG A 113 26.16 18.51 0.03
C ARG A 113 25.15 19.62 0.30
N ALA A 114 23.84 19.26 0.40
CA ALA A 114 22.81 20.22 0.73
C ALA A 114 22.91 20.67 2.20
N LEU A 115 23.16 19.74 3.14
CA LEU A 115 23.39 20.04 4.56
C LEU A 115 24.67 20.85 4.75
N ASP A 116 25.76 20.53 4.06
CA ASP A 116 27.05 21.25 4.11
C ASP A 116 26.92 22.71 3.66
N ARG A 117 25.97 23.03 2.74
CA ARG A 117 25.66 24.42 2.33
C ARG A 117 24.88 25.21 3.37
N GLY A 118 24.34 24.53 4.37
CA GLY A 118 23.49 25.09 5.40
C GLY A 118 21.99 24.98 5.09
N SER A 119 21.19 24.93 6.15
CA SER A 119 19.73 24.87 6.09
C SER A 119 19.11 25.55 7.31
N HIS A 120 17.88 26.05 7.20
CA HIS A 120 17.11 26.54 8.35
C HIS A 120 16.18 25.46 8.86
N ILE A 121 15.59 24.68 7.94
CA ILE A 121 14.66 23.59 8.26
C ILE A 121 15.13 22.32 7.55
N VAL A 122 15.20 21.21 8.28
CA VAL A 122 15.44 19.89 7.71
C VAL A 122 14.18 19.04 7.85
N VAL A 123 13.70 18.49 6.74
CA VAL A 123 12.58 17.54 6.72
C VAL A 123 13.13 16.13 6.45
N ALA A 124 12.82 15.17 7.30
CA ALA A 124 13.51 13.89 7.30
C ALA A 124 12.58 12.68 7.48
N THR A 125 13.06 11.50 7.06
CA THR A 125 12.53 10.22 7.54
C THR A 125 13.43 9.65 8.63
N PRO A 126 12.88 8.94 9.66
CA PRO A 126 13.63 8.54 10.86
C PRO A 126 14.96 7.83 10.57
N GLY A 127 14.95 6.71 9.84
CA GLY A 127 16.14 5.93 9.58
C GLY A 127 17.23 6.69 8.79
N ARG A 128 16.86 7.53 7.80
CA ARG A 128 17.82 8.33 7.04
C ARG A 128 18.43 9.45 7.88
N LEU A 129 17.62 10.06 8.74
CA LEU A 129 18.12 11.08 9.66
C LEU A 129 19.09 10.49 10.67
N ARG A 130 18.75 9.33 11.26
CA ARG A 130 19.68 8.58 12.13
C ARG A 130 21.02 8.33 11.44
N ASP A 131 21.03 7.91 10.17
CA ASP A 131 22.25 7.72 9.38
C ASP A 131 23.08 9.02 9.30
N HIS A 132 22.43 10.18 9.06
CA HIS A 132 23.14 11.47 9.01
C HIS A 132 23.68 11.90 10.36
N VAL A 133 22.94 11.69 11.46
CA VAL A 133 23.40 11.97 12.83
C VAL A 133 24.59 11.09 13.20
N MET A 134 24.50 9.77 12.97
CA MET A 134 25.60 8.81 13.23
C MET A 134 26.87 9.17 12.43
N ARG A 135 26.73 9.65 11.20
CA ARG A 135 27.84 10.05 10.34
C ARG A 135 28.34 11.47 10.60
N LYS A 136 27.73 12.19 11.54
CA LYS A 136 28.01 13.60 11.85
C LYS A 136 27.94 14.50 10.60
N SER A 137 27.05 14.19 9.67
CA SER A 137 26.80 14.97 8.46
C SER A 137 25.65 15.98 8.62
N ILE A 138 25.05 16.06 9.79
CA ILE A 138 24.13 17.10 10.24
C ILE A 138 24.60 17.56 11.62
N ASN A 139 24.64 18.88 11.82
CA ASN A 139 24.86 19.46 13.13
C ASN A 139 23.50 19.84 13.73
N MET A 140 23.17 19.28 14.90
CA MET A 140 21.88 19.48 15.56
C MET A 140 21.96 20.48 16.75
N ASP A 141 23.13 21.05 17.04
CA ASP A 141 23.37 21.88 18.24
C ASP A 141 22.48 23.16 18.29
N ASN A 142 22.09 23.67 17.12
CA ASN A 142 21.30 24.91 17.00
C ASN A 142 19.80 24.66 16.86
N LEU A 143 19.33 23.41 17.04
CA LEU A 143 17.91 23.12 16.93
C LEU A 143 17.10 23.81 18.02
N LYS A 144 16.16 24.65 17.58
CA LYS A 144 15.19 25.33 18.43
C LYS A 144 13.83 24.61 18.45
N ALA A 145 13.50 23.85 17.38
CA ALA A 145 12.24 23.13 17.29
C ALA A 145 12.41 21.74 16.64
N VAL A 146 11.69 20.75 17.16
CA VAL A 146 11.53 19.43 16.57
C VAL A 146 10.05 19.09 16.42
N VAL A 147 9.63 18.68 15.23
CA VAL A 147 8.26 18.29 14.91
C VAL A 147 8.24 16.81 14.50
N LEU A 148 7.37 16.03 15.13
CA LEU A 148 7.02 14.68 14.72
C LEU A 148 5.64 14.72 14.05
N ASP A 149 5.57 14.51 12.73
CA ASP A 149 4.31 14.44 11.99
C ASP A 149 3.92 12.97 11.77
N GLU A 150 2.63 12.63 11.98
CA GLU A 150 2.11 11.26 11.99
C GLU A 150 2.93 10.34 12.93
N ALA A 151 3.11 10.79 14.19
CA ALA A 151 3.93 10.11 15.18
C ALA A 151 3.46 8.66 15.48
N ASP A 152 2.15 8.42 15.50
CA ASP A 152 1.55 7.09 15.63
C ASP A 152 1.99 6.16 14.51
N GLU A 153 1.99 6.62 13.27
CA GLU A 153 2.45 5.87 12.13
C GLU A 153 3.95 5.52 12.21
N MET A 154 4.78 6.44 12.71
CA MET A 154 6.21 6.14 12.90
C MET A 154 6.44 5.00 13.89
N LEU A 155 5.67 4.96 15.00
CA LEU A 155 5.76 3.87 15.96
C LEU A 155 5.23 2.54 15.40
N ASP A 156 4.15 2.57 14.62
CA ASP A 156 3.59 1.40 13.94
C ASP A 156 4.55 0.80 12.91
N LEU A 157 5.35 1.64 12.26
CA LEU A 157 6.40 1.23 11.33
C LEU A 157 7.67 0.72 12.03
N GLY A 158 7.74 0.81 13.36
CA GLY A 158 8.86 0.31 14.15
C GLY A 158 10.01 1.29 14.32
N PHE A 159 9.84 2.58 14.00
CA PHE A 159 10.88 3.60 14.11
C PHE A 159 11.11 4.14 15.53
N ARG A 160 10.61 3.43 16.57
CA ARG A 160 10.76 3.87 17.97
C ARG A 160 12.21 4.17 18.33
N GLU A 161 13.12 3.20 18.10
CA GLU A 161 14.54 3.33 18.45
C GLU A 161 15.23 4.45 17.66
N ASP A 162 14.85 4.63 16.38
CA ASP A 162 15.38 5.71 15.55
C ASP A 162 14.94 7.09 16.09
N LEU A 163 13.67 7.21 16.50
CA LEU A 163 13.13 8.44 17.07
C LEU A 163 13.76 8.77 18.42
N GLU A 164 13.85 7.79 19.34
CA GLU A 164 14.49 7.95 20.63
C GLU A 164 15.95 8.41 20.44
N PHE A 165 16.72 7.75 19.57
CA PHE A 165 18.10 8.14 19.25
C PHE A 165 18.23 9.58 18.71
N ILE A 166 17.33 10.00 17.82
CA ILE A 166 17.34 11.34 17.23
C ILE A 166 16.98 12.39 18.28
N LEU A 167 15.96 12.12 19.10
CA LEU A 167 15.52 13.03 20.15
C LEU A 167 16.54 13.19 21.26
N ASP A 168 17.26 12.10 21.63
CA ASP A 168 18.37 12.12 22.59
C ASP A 168 19.59 12.89 22.05
N SER A 169 19.74 12.97 20.73
CA SER A 169 20.84 13.70 20.07
C SER A 169 20.54 15.20 19.88
N ALA A 170 19.34 15.65 20.14
CA ALA A 170 18.94 17.06 19.98
C ALA A 170 19.02 17.82 21.30
N PRO A 171 19.25 19.16 21.29
CA PRO A 171 19.35 19.97 22.51
C PRO A 171 18.11 19.88 23.41
N ASP A 172 18.30 19.91 24.74
CA ASP A 172 17.20 19.81 25.71
C ASP A 172 16.29 21.03 25.78
N ASN A 173 16.76 22.19 25.33
CA ASN A 173 16.04 23.46 25.39
C ASN A 173 15.24 23.75 24.11
N ARG A 174 14.96 22.74 23.31
CA ARG A 174 14.12 22.85 22.11
C ARG A 174 12.63 22.79 22.42
N GLN A 175 11.82 23.35 21.55
CA GLN A 175 10.38 23.10 21.48
C GLN A 175 10.13 21.76 20.76
N THR A 176 9.29 20.89 21.34
CA THR A 176 8.96 19.58 20.72
C THR A 176 7.46 19.50 20.43
N LEU A 177 7.08 19.39 19.16
CA LEU A 177 5.71 19.26 18.70
C LEU A 177 5.46 17.85 18.18
N MET A 178 4.39 17.20 18.67
CA MET A 178 3.97 15.88 18.20
C MET A 178 2.56 15.99 17.61
N PHE A 179 2.45 15.67 16.32
CA PHE A 179 1.20 15.61 15.57
C PHE A 179 0.87 14.15 15.28
N SER A 180 -0.35 13.73 15.61
CA SER A 180 -0.79 12.36 15.47
C SER A 180 -2.29 12.31 15.17
N ALA A 181 -2.76 11.31 14.41
CA ALA A 181 -4.18 11.08 14.23
C ALA A 181 -4.79 10.47 15.49
N THR A 182 -4.04 9.60 16.16
CA THR A 182 -4.42 8.91 17.39
C THR A 182 -3.37 9.11 18.49
N VAL A 183 -3.77 9.03 19.77
CA VAL A 183 -2.84 9.13 20.91
C VAL A 183 -2.90 7.83 21.74
N PRO A 184 -2.39 6.71 21.21
CA PRO A 184 -2.28 5.48 21.97
C PRO A 184 -1.27 5.61 23.12
N ALA A 185 -1.26 4.63 24.03
CA ALA A 185 -0.35 4.62 25.19
C ALA A 185 1.15 4.73 24.80
N SER A 186 1.51 4.25 23.61
CA SER A 186 2.86 4.35 23.05
C SER A 186 3.27 5.79 22.75
N ILE A 187 2.37 6.59 22.15
CA ILE A 187 2.57 8.02 21.88
C ILE A 187 2.59 8.81 23.19
N ALA A 188 1.65 8.52 24.10
CA ALA A 188 1.64 9.18 25.41
C ALA A 188 2.93 8.93 26.20
N LYS A 189 3.55 7.74 26.07
CA LYS A 189 4.86 7.42 26.68
C LYS A 189 6.00 8.20 26.02
N LEU A 190 6.02 8.27 24.69
CA LEU A 190 7.03 9.04 23.95
C LEU A 190 6.93 10.54 24.31
N ALA A 191 5.71 11.10 24.34
CA ALA A 191 5.47 12.49 24.73
C ALA A 191 6.00 12.76 26.15
N LYS A 192 5.69 11.90 27.13
CA LYS A 192 6.22 12.05 28.51
C LYS A 192 7.74 11.98 28.62
N GLY A 193 8.42 11.28 27.70
CA GLY A 193 9.88 11.18 27.70
C GLY A 193 10.58 12.40 27.10
N TYR A 194 9.96 13.05 26.11
CA TYR A 194 10.62 14.06 25.27
C TYR A 194 9.95 15.41 25.18
N GLN A 195 8.82 15.60 25.87
CA GLN A 195 8.10 16.88 25.95
C GLN A 195 8.06 17.39 27.40
N LYS A 196 8.14 18.70 27.56
CA LYS A 196 8.07 19.42 28.84
C LYS A 196 6.76 20.19 28.91
N ASP A 197 5.92 19.87 29.89
CA ASP A 197 4.61 20.52 30.12
C ASP A 197 3.79 20.76 28.83
N ALA A 198 3.74 19.71 27.99
CA ALA A 198 3.10 19.78 26.69
C ALA A 198 1.61 20.11 26.79
N LEU A 199 1.17 21.11 26.06
CA LEU A 199 -0.24 21.41 25.88
C LEU A 199 -0.86 20.39 24.92
N ARG A 200 -1.95 19.76 25.38
CA ARG A 200 -2.69 18.82 24.55
C ARG A 200 -3.81 19.54 23.78
N ILE A 201 -3.70 19.55 22.46
CA ILE A 201 -4.70 20.10 21.56
C ILE A 201 -5.43 18.94 20.87
N ALA A 202 -6.75 18.88 21.00
CA ALA A 202 -7.60 17.92 20.32
C ALA A 202 -8.63 18.69 19.49
N THR A 203 -8.45 18.72 18.17
CA THR A 203 -9.36 19.41 17.24
C THR A 203 -10.40 18.45 16.63
N VAL A 204 -10.37 17.18 17.02
CA VAL A 204 -11.28 16.17 16.52
C VAL A 204 -12.39 15.94 17.54
N SER A 205 -13.62 16.31 17.21
CA SER A 205 -14.78 15.71 17.87
C SER A 205 -14.95 14.29 17.32
N ALA A 206 -15.11 13.31 18.20
CA ALA A 206 -15.28 11.90 17.84
C ALA A 206 -16.48 11.64 16.89
N THR A 207 -17.36 12.63 16.74
CA THR A 207 -18.59 12.59 15.94
C THR A 207 -18.43 13.15 14.51
N SER A 208 -17.36 13.88 14.20
CA SER A 208 -17.15 14.46 12.87
C SER A 208 -16.09 13.75 12.04
N GLN A 209 -15.57 12.63 12.55
CA GLN A 209 -14.59 11.84 11.80
C GLN A 209 -15.23 11.29 10.54
N HIS A 210 -14.66 11.65 9.39
CA HIS A 210 -15.06 11.11 8.10
C HIS A 210 -16.51 11.43 7.67
N ALA A 211 -17.06 12.60 8.07
CA ALA A 211 -18.40 13.04 7.63
C ALA A 211 -18.54 13.09 6.10
N ASP A 212 -17.43 13.32 5.40
CA ASP A 212 -17.39 13.37 3.93
C ASP A 212 -17.12 12.02 3.28
N ILE A 213 -17.05 10.91 4.06
CA ILE A 213 -16.79 9.57 3.55
C ILE A 213 -18.01 8.68 3.73
N GLU A 214 -18.55 8.20 2.62
CA GLU A 214 -19.57 7.16 2.60
C GLU A 214 -18.92 5.78 2.74
N TYR A 215 -19.32 5.04 3.76
CA TYR A 215 -18.82 3.69 4.00
C TYR A 215 -19.79 2.66 3.45
N ARG A 216 -19.28 1.79 2.58
CA ARG A 216 -20.02 0.66 2.03
C ARG A 216 -19.38 -0.66 2.38
N ALA A 217 -20.19 -1.62 2.83
CA ALA A 217 -19.76 -3.00 3.11
C ALA A 217 -20.41 -3.92 2.08
N LEU A 218 -19.68 -4.23 1.00
CA LEU A 218 -20.18 -4.96 -0.14
C LEU A 218 -19.99 -6.46 0.06
N ARG A 219 -21.11 -7.17 0.18
CA ARG A 219 -21.14 -8.62 0.31
C ARG A 219 -20.81 -9.25 -1.05
N VAL A 220 -19.97 -10.28 -1.01
CA VAL A 220 -19.55 -11.00 -2.23
C VAL A 220 -19.50 -12.49 -1.95
N SER A 221 -19.64 -13.32 -2.98
CA SER A 221 -19.37 -14.74 -2.84
C SER A 221 -17.88 -14.99 -2.52
N ALA A 222 -17.54 -16.11 -1.94
CA ALA A 222 -16.16 -16.42 -1.54
C ALA A 222 -15.16 -16.43 -2.71
N ARG A 223 -15.65 -16.55 -3.95
CA ARG A 223 -14.84 -16.66 -5.18
C ARG A 223 -14.75 -15.35 -5.95
N ASP A 224 -15.69 -14.45 -5.76
CA ASP A 224 -15.91 -13.30 -6.66
C ASP A 224 -15.33 -11.98 -6.12
N GLY A 225 -14.50 -12.03 -5.06
CA GLY A 225 -13.92 -10.82 -4.49
C GLY A 225 -13.17 -9.94 -5.49
N GLU A 226 -12.39 -10.54 -6.42
CA GLU A 226 -11.67 -9.78 -7.44
C GLU A 226 -12.58 -9.32 -8.60
N ASN A 227 -13.61 -10.12 -8.95
CA ASN A 227 -14.64 -9.75 -9.93
C ASN A 227 -15.44 -8.55 -9.40
N ALA A 228 -15.85 -8.59 -8.14
CA ALA A 228 -16.55 -7.50 -7.49
C ALA A 228 -15.74 -6.19 -7.49
N ILE A 229 -14.42 -6.26 -7.27
CA ILE A 229 -13.55 -5.07 -7.37
C ILE A 229 -13.64 -4.43 -8.76
N MET A 230 -13.62 -5.25 -9.82
CA MET A 230 -13.76 -4.76 -11.19
C MET A 230 -15.10 -4.08 -11.42
N ASN A 231 -16.18 -4.69 -10.97
CA ASN A 231 -17.51 -4.11 -11.07
C ASN A 231 -17.64 -2.80 -10.26
N VAL A 232 -17.10 -2.75 -9.04
CA VAL A 232 -17.08 -1.53 -8.22
C VAL A 232 -16.31 -0.40 -8.91
N LEU A 233 -15.12 -0.68 -9.48
CA LEU A 233 -14.35 0.32 -10.24
C LEU A 233 -15.11 0.84 -11.44
N ARG A 234 -15.87 -0.01 -12.12
CA ARG A 234 -16.76 0.35 -13.24
C ARG A 234 -17.99 1.11 -12.79
N TYR A 235 -18.64 0.65 -11.72
CA TYR A 235 -19.85 1.25 -11.18
C TYR A 235 -19.65 2.71 -10.75
N TYR A 236 -18.56 2.99 -10.03
CA TYR A 236 -18.24 4.35 -9.56
C TYR A 236 -17.56 5.19 -10.64
N GLU A 237 -16.74 4.58 -11.49
CA GLU A 237 -15.93 5.23 -12.52
C GLU A 237 -15.18 6.47 -12.05
N ALA A 238 -14.72 6.44 -10.79
CA ALA A 238 -14.02 7.54 -10.14
C ALA A 238 -12.79 7.99 -10.97
N PRO A 239 -12.49 9.29 -11.00
CA PRO A 239 -11.29 9.82 -11.67
C PRO A 239 -10.01 9.17 -11.15
N ASN A 240 -9.92 8.99 -9.83
CA ASN A 240 -8.86 8.26 -9.17
C ASN A 240 -9.44 7.31 -8.12
N ALA A 241 -8.97 6.06 -8.12
CA ALA A 241 -9.30 5.04 -7.13
C ALA A 241 -8.04 4.41 -6.55
N ILE A 242 -8.09 4.03 -5.26
CA ILE A 242 -7.05 3.22 -4.62
C ILE A 242 -7.64 1.91 -4.11
N VAL A 243 -6.95 0.80 -4.39
CA VAL A 243 -7.34 -0.54 -3.97
C VAL A 243 -6.31 -1.09 -2.99
N PHE A 244 -6.71 -1.28 -1.75
CA PHE A 244 -5.83 -1.75 -0.68
C PHE A 244 -5.78 -3.27 -0.58
N CYS A 245 -4.57 -3.82 -0.58
CA CYS A 245 -4.27 -5.22 -0.38
C CYS A 245 -3.32 -5.40 0.82
N ASN A 246 -3.43 -6.52 1.54
CA ASN A 246 -2.57 -6.79 2.69
C ASN A 246 -1.18 -7.32 2.31
N THR A 247 -1.03 -7.91 1.11
CA THR A 247 0.24 -8.51 0.67
C THR A 247 0.69 -8.01 -0.70
N ARG A 248 2.01 -7.99 -0.93
CA ARG A 248 2.62 -7.68 -2.23
C ARG A 248 2.16 -8.65 -3.34
N ALA A 249 2.02 -9.93 -2.99
CA ALA A 249 1.56 -10.95 -3.93
C ALA A 249 0.14 -10.65 -4.43
N THR A 250 -0.76 -10.20 -3.54
CA THR A 250 -2.12 -9.78 -3.92
C THR A 250 -2.08 -8.51 -4.78
N VAL A 251 -1.22 -7.53 -4.45
CA VAL A 251 -1.03 -6.32 -5.26
C VAL A 251 -0.64 -6.68 -6.69
N ASN A 252 0.42 -7.49 -6.87
CA ASN A 252 0.91 -7.86 -8.20
C ASN A 252 -0.14 -8.65 -9.00
N ARG A 253 -0.81 -9.62 -8.35
CA ARG A 253 -1.88 -10.42 -8.97
C ARG A 253 -3.05 -9.55 -9.42
N LEU A 254 -3.54 -8.68 -8.54
CA LEU A 254 -4.69 -7.84 -8.84
C LEU A 254 -4.35 -6.77 -9.89
N THR A 255 -3.16 -6.15 -9.81
CA THR A 255 -2.68 -5.21 -10.83
C THR A 255 -2.64 -5.87 -12.22
N THR A 256 -2.05 -7.07 -12.33
CA THR A 256 -2.01 -7.81 -13.60
C THR A 256 -3.41 -8.11 -14.10
N ARG A 257 -4.32 -8.54 -13.22
CA ARG A 257 -5.69 -8.87 -13.60
C ARG A 257 -6.47 -7.65 -14.10
N LEU A 258 -6.41 -6.53 -13.38
CA LEU A 258 -7.07 -5.29 -13.77
C LEU A 258 -6.50 -4.72 -15.08
N SER A 259 -5.16 -4.79 -15.24
CA SER A 259 -4.49 -4.35 -16.48
C SER A 259 -4.89 -5.23 -17.68
N ASN A 260 -4.99 -6.55 -17.51
CA ASN A 260 -5.45 -7.47 -18.57
C ASN A 260 -6.90 -7.22 -18.99
N ARG A 261 -7.68 -6.57 -18.14
CA ARG A 261 -9.07 -6.12 -18.43
C ARG A 261 -9.13 -4.71 -18.99
N GLY A 262 -7.99 -4.11 -19.35
CA GLY A 262 -7.93 -2.79 -20.01
C GLY A 262 -8.02 -1.60 -19.05
N LEU A 263 -8.01 -1.81 -17.73
CA LEU A 263 -7.97 -0.69 -16.78
C LEU A 263 -6.56 -0.11 -16.72
N SER A 264 -6.45 1.21 -16.68
CA SER A 264 -5.17 1.91 -16.49
C SER A 264 -4.77 1.86 -15.02
N VAL A 265 -3.85 0.94 -14.68
CA VAL A 265 -3.52 0.57 -13.29
C VAL A 265 -2.04 0.78 -13.02
N VAL A 266 -1.73 1.26 -11.81
CA VAL A 266 -0.37 1.27 -11.25
C VAL A 266 -0.34 0.47 -9.95
N ALA A 267 0.80 -0.18 -9.69
CA ALA A 267 1.05 -0.86 -8.43
C ALA A 267 1.91 -0.01 -7.50
N LEU A 268 1.62 -0.03 -6.20
CA LEU A 268 2.47 0.53 -5.17
C LEU A 268 2.75 -0.52 -4.08
N SER A 269 3.98 -1.02 -4.09
CA SER A 269 4.46 -1.97 -3.08
C SER A 269 5.85 -1.59 -2.58
N GLY A 270 6.31 -2.23 -1.49
CA GLY A 270 7.64 -1.95 -0.93
C GLY A 270 8.81 -2.47 -1.78
N GLU A 271 8.56 -3.14 -2.91
CA GLU A 271 9.60 -3.61 -3.84
C GLU A 271 10.00 -2.57 -4.87
N LEU A 272 9.15 -1.57 -5.10
CA LEU A 272 9.42 -0.51 -6.06
C LEU A 272 10.61 0.35 -5.60
N SER A 273 11.49 0.64 -6.53
CA SER A 273 12.49 1.70 -6.36
C SER A 273 11.78 3.06 -6.19
N GLN A 274 12.49 4.05 -5.62
CA GLN A 274 11.92 5.38 -5.44
C GLN A 274 11.54 6.05 -6.78
N SER A 275 12.29 5.78 -7.84
CA SER A 275 11.99 6.27 -9.19
C SER A 275 10.68 5.70 -9.73
N GLU A 276 10.52 4.38 -9.68
CA GLU A 276 9.29 3.69 -10.12
C GLU A 276 8.07 4.18 -9.34
N ARG A 277 8.22 4.34 -8.02
CA ARG A 277 7.17 4.86 -7.15
C ARG A 277 6.78 6.29 -7.53
N THR A 278 7.76 7.16 -7.79
CA THR A 278 7.52 8.53 -8.25
C THR A 278 6.79 8.55 -9.59
N HIS A 279 7.20 7.69 -10.53
CA HIS A 279 6.55 7.57 -11.83
C HIS A 279 5.10 7.06 -11.72
N ALA A 280 4.84 6.07 -10.85
CA ALA A 280 3.48 5.55 -10.61
C ALA A 280 2.56 6.65 -10.04
N LEU A 281 3.03 7.40 -9.04
CA LEU A 281 2.26 8.50 -8.47
C LEU A 281 2.05 9.65 -9.45
N GLN A 282 3.05 9.93 -10.30
CA GLN A 282 2.92 10.94 -11.34
C GLN A 282 1.91 10.50 -12.42
N ALA A 283 1.89 9.21 -12.79
CA ALA A 283 0.89 8.67 -13.72
C ALA A 283 -0.54 8.84 -13.21
N MET A 284 -0.77 8.68 -11.89
CA MET A 284 -2.07 8.96 -11.27
C MET A 284 -2.44 10.45 -11.30
N ARG A 285 -1.47 11.34 -11.00
CA ARG A 285 -1.70 12.79 -11.02
C ARG A 285 -2.00 13.34 -12.43
N ASP A 286 -1.35 12.76 -13.44
CA ASP A 286 -1.52 13.14 -14.84
C ASP A 286 -2.76 12.50 -15.48
N GLY A 287 -3.51 11.65 -14.77
CA GLY A 287 -4.65 10.90 -15.30
C GLY A 287 -4.28 9.78 -16.28
N ARG A 288 -2.99 9.45 -16.42
CA ARG A 288 -2.52 8.31 -17.25
C ARG A 288 -2.86 6.97 -16.61
N ALA A 289 -3.00 6.93 -15.30
CA ALA A 289 -3.54 5.81 -14.55
C ALA A 289 -4.67 6.30 -13.65
N ARG A 290 -5.74 5.52 -13.56
CA ARG A 290 -6.94 5.83 -12.75
C ARG A 290 -7.02 4.97 -11.49
N VAL A 291 -6.37 3.82 -11.48
CA VAL A 291 -6.42 2.86 -10.37
C VAL A 291 -5.03 2.63 -9.82
N CYS A 292 -4.88 2.77 -8.51
CA CYS A 292 -3.67 2.43 -7.77
C CYS A 292 -3.94 1.22 -6.89
N VAL A 293 -3.26 0.10 -7.11
CA VAL A 293 -3.31 -1.07 -6.22
C VAL A 293 -2.12 -1.02 -5.27
N ALA A 294 -2.37 -0.97 -3.96
CA ALA A 294 -1.33 -0.70 -2.99
C ALA A 294 -1.40 -1.55 -1.72
N THR A 295 -0.25 -1.74 -1.07
CA THR A 295 -0.19 -2.18 0.32
C THR A 295 -0.27 -0.98 1.26
N ASP A 296 -0.69 -1.20 2.53
CA ASP A 296 -0.78 -0.13 3.54
C ASP A 296 0.52 0.67 3.64
N VAL A 297 1.64 -0.01 3.81
CA VAL A 297 2.96 0.64 3.95
C VAL A 297 3.32 1.48 2.73
N ALA A 298 2.96 1.01 1.53
CA ALA A 298 3.26 1.72 0.30
C ALA A 298 2.31 2.88 0.02
N ALA A 299 1.09 2.85 0.53
CA ALA A 299 0.09 3.91 0.35
C ALA A 299 0.13 4.99 1.44
N ARG A 300 0.92 4.80 2.51
CA ARG A 300 1.08 5.80 3.56
C ARG A 300 1.74 7.08 3.03
N GLY A 301 1.28 8.23 3.51
CA GLY A 301 1.81 9.52 3.11
C GLY A 301 1.55 9.92 1.65
N ILE A 302 0.75 9.14 0.90
CA ILE A 302 0.39 9.48 -0.47
C ILE A 302 -0.74 10.51 -0.44
N ASP A 303 -0.54 11.55 -1.21
CA ASP A 303 -1.56 12.53 -1.55
C ASP A 303 -1.84 12.47 -3.05
N LEU A 304 -3.02 11.95 -3.40
CA LEU A 304 -3.52 11.90 -4.77
C LEU A 304 -4.70 12.88 -4.88
N PRO A 305 -4.65 13.82 -5.82
CA PRO A 305 -5.77 14.71 -6.06
C PRO A 305 -6.95 13.91 -6.60
N ASN A 306 -8.17 14.36 -6.28
CA ASN A 306 -9.41 13.77 -6.78
C ASN A 306 -9.55 12.26 -6.52
N LEU A 307 -9.06 11.79 -5.35
CA LEU A 307 -9.26 10.42 -4.93
C LEU A 307 -10.66 10.27 -4.33
N GLU A 308 -11.59 9.75 -5.12
CA GLU A 308 -13.00 9.65 -4.76
C GLU A 308 -13.37 8.26 -4.26
N LEU A 309 -12.60 7.23 -4.62
CA LEU A 309 -12.91 5.84 -4.30
C LEU A 309 -11.74 5.14 -3.62
N VAL A 310 -12.01 4.57 -2.46
CA VAL A 310 -11.13 3.65 -1.73
C VAL A 310 -11.77 2.29 -1.68
N ILE A 311 -11.08 1.24 -2.15
CA ILE A 311 -11.55 -0.13 -2.08
C ILE A 311 -10.64 -0.93 -1.15
N HIS A 312 -11.21 -1.59 -0.15
CA HIS A 312 -10.52 -2.57 0.66
C HIS A 312 -10.71 -3.95 0.03
N ALA A 313 -9.80 -4.34 -0.88
CA ALA A 313 -9.79 -5.67 -1.49
C ALA A 313 -9.65 -6.78 -0.44
N GLU A 314 -8.90 -6.48 0.61
CA GLU A 314 -8.75 -7.30 1.82
C GLU A 314 -8.96 -6.40 3.04
N LEU A 315 -9.75 -6.90 4.01
CA LEU A 315 -10.05 -6.14 5.22
C LEU A 315 -8.77 -5.80 6.01
N PRO A 316 -8.66 -4.56 6.52
CA PRO A 316 -7.53 -4.14 7.32
C PRO A 316 -7.40 -4.96 8.62
N THR A 317 -6.25 -4.87 9.27
CA THR A 317 -5.96 -5.64 10.49
C THR A 317 -6.62 -5.06 11.73
N ASN A 318 -6.72 -3.74 11.82
CA ASN A 318 -7.28 -2.98 12.95
C ASN A 318 -8.11 -1.78 12.47
N GLN A 319 -8.74 -1.09 13.41
CA GLN A 319 -9.56 0.09 13.15
C GLN A 319 -8.75 1.29 12.64
N ASP A 320 -7.53 1.49 13.17
CA ASP A 320 -6.69 2.63 12.80
C ASP A 320 -6.27 2.51 11.33
N THR A 321 -5.91 1.30 10.89
CA THR A 321 -5.64 1.02 9.46
C THR A 321 -6.89 1.25 8.59
N LEU A 322 -8.10 0.91 9.09
CA LEU A 322 -9.36 1.20 8.36
C LEU A 322 -9.53 2.71 8.16
N LEU A 323 -9.35 3.49 9.22
CA LEU A 323 -9.47 4.95 9.19
C LEU A 323 -8.39 5.58 8.29
N HIS A 324 -7.14 5.13 8.38
CA HIS A 324 -6.02 5.63 7.56
C HIS A 324 -6.18 5.33 6.07
N ARG A 325 -6.72 4.13 5.71
CA ARG A 325 -7.05 3.80 4.32
C ARG A 325 -8.18 4.68 3.81
N SER A 326 -9.28 4.72 4.55
CA SER A 326 -10.48 5.49 4.18
C SER A 326 -10.19 6.98 4.10
N GLY A 327 -9.39 7.54 5.01
CA GLY A 327 -8.97 8.93 5.00
C GLY A 327 -8.06 9.34 3.83
N ARG A 328 -7.82 8.46 2.84
CA ARG A 328 -7.22 8.86 1.56
C ARG A 328 -8.23 9.56 0.67
N THR A 329 -9.53 9.31 0.84
CA THR A 329 -10.64 10.04 0.19
C THR A 329 -11.33 11.00 1.18
N GLY A 330 -12.34 11.73 0.76
CA GLY A 330 -13.10 12.66 1.63
C GLY A 330 -12.26 13.84 2.12
N ARG A 331 -11.39 14.40 1.27
CA ARG A 331 -10.48 15.48 1.64
C ARG A 331 -10.92 16.83 1.06
N ALA A 332 -10.62 17.90 1.78
CA ALA A 332 -10.90 19.28 1.37
C ALA A 332 -12.37 19.52 1.03
N GLY A 333 -13.31 18.98 1.85
CA GLY A 333 -14.76 19.16 1.68
C GLY A 333 -15.36 18.39 0.49
N ARG A 334 -14.62 17.48 -0.13
CA ARG A 334 -15.12 16.59 -1.20
C ARG A 334 -15.64 15.31 -0.61
N LYS A 335 -16.75 14.83 -1.13
CA LYS A 335 -17.30 13.51 -0.76
C LYS A 335 -16.46 12.39 -1.37
N GLY A 336 -16.35 11.28 -0.66
CA GLY A 336 -15.65 10.08 -1.11
C GLY A 336 -16.33 8.81 -0.66
N VAL A 337 -16.04 7.70 -1.34
CA VAL A 337 -16.57 6.38 -1.02
C VAL A 337 -15.47 5.46 -0.54
N SER A 338 -15.73 4.76 0.58
CA SER A 338 -14.86 3.72 1.12
C SER A 338 -15.60 2.38 1.11
N ALA A 339 -15.29 1.53 0.12
CA ALA A 339 -15.96 0.26 -0.13
C ALA A 339 -15.13 -0.93 0.39
N MET A 340 -15.70 -1.73 1.28
CA MET A 340 -15.09 -2.97 1.78
C MET A 340 -15.63 -4.18 1.03
N ILE A 341 -14.78 -5.01 0.47
CA ILE A 341 -15.16 -6.29 -0.12
C ILE A 341 -15.24 -7.33 0.99
N VAL A 342 -16.45 -7.85 1.24
CA VAL A 342 -16.74 -8.67 2.41
C VAL A 342 -17.24 -10.07 2.01
N PRO A 343 -16.33 -11.04 1.83
CA PRO A 343 -16.70 -12.44 1.70
C PRO A 343 -17.36 -12.97 3.00
N PRO A 344 -18.19 -14.04 2.95
CA PRO A 344 -18.93 -14.56 4.10
C PRO A 344 -18.07 -14.85 5.33
N ALA A 345 -16.86 -15.40 5.11
CA ALA A 345 -15.90 -15.71 6.18
C ALA A 345 -15.39 -14.45 6.91
N SER A 346 -15.44 -13.28 6.26
CA SER A 346 -14.89 -12.00 6.76
C SER A 346 -15.96 -11.10 7.41
N ARG A 347 -17.25 -11.46 7.33
CA ARG A 347 -18.37 -10.63 7.79
C ARG A 347 -18.20 -10.17 9.25
N ARG A 348 -17.95 -11.12 10.16
CA ARG A 348 -17.74 -10.80 11.59
C ARG A 348 -16.54 -9.89 11.84
N LYS A 349 -15.51 -9.98 10.99
CA LYS A 349 -14.34 -9.09 11.07
C LYS A 349 -14.72 -7.67 10.64
N ALA A 350 -15.48 -7.53 9.54
CA ALA A 350 -15.97 -6.24 9.06
C ALA A 350 -16.87 -5.55 10.09
N GLU A 351 -17.87 -6.24 10.61
CA GLU A 351 -18.77 -5.74 11.66
C GLU A 351 -17.99 -5.25 12.91
N ARG A 352 -16.98 -6.00 13.32
CA ARG A 352 -16.14 -5.65 14.47
C ARG A 352 -15.26 -4.42 14.19
N LEU A 353 -14.66 -4.32 13.01
CA LEU A 353 -13.85 -3.16 12.61
C LEU A 353 -14.68 -1.88 12.56
N LEU A 354 -15.85 -1.93 11.94
CA LEU A 354 -16.79 -0.81 11.90
C LEU A 354 -17.24 -0.39 13.29
N GLY A 355 -17.60 -1.36 14.14
CA GLY A 355 -18.01 -1.09 15.51
C GLY A 355 -16.91 -0.45 16.37
N TRP A 356 -15.66 -0.92 16.23
CA TRP A 356 -14.53 -0.33 16.95
C TRP A 356 -14.20 1.09 16.45
N ALA A 357 -14.30 1.30 15.14
CA ALA A 357 -14.09 2.62 14.54
C ALA A 357 -15.30 3.56 14.73
N LYS A 358 -16.41 3.08 15.31
CA LYS A 358 -17.68 3.81 15.47
C LYS A 358 -18.22 4.35 14.14
N LEU A 359 -18.05 3.58 13.07
CA LEU A 359 -18.50 3.91 11.74
C LEU A 359 -19.78 3.16 11.41
N THR A 360 -20.69 3.85 10.72
CA THR A 360 -21.88 3.25 10.10
C THR A 360 -21.59 3.01 8.63
N ALA A 361 -21.71 1.79 8.16
CA ALA A 361 -21.57 1.44 6.75
C ALA A 361 -22.92 0.93 6.22
N GLU A 362 -23.21 1.28 4.97
CA GLU A 362 -24.31 0.70 4.23
C GLU A 362 -23.91 -0.72 3.78
N TRP A 363 -24.75 -1.70 4.11
CA TRP A 363 -24.51 -3.10 3.76
C TRP A 363 -25.34 -3.48 2.54
N ASP A 364 -24.65 -3.79 1.44
CA ASP A 364 -25.26 -4.17 0.17
C ASP A 364 -24.51 -5.31 -0.48
N ASP A 365 -25.02 -5.86 -1.57
CA ASP A 365 -24.29 -6.76 -2.43
C ASP A 365 -23.38 -5.93 -3.36
N ALA A 366 -22.27 -6.52 -3.81
CA ALA A 366 -21.41 -5.84 -4.78
C ALA A 366 -22.16 -5.69 -6.11
N PRO A 367 -21.99 -4.56 -6.83
CA PRO A 367 -22.71 -4.30 -8.08
C PRO A 367 -22.60 -5.46 -9.07
N GLY A 368 -23.73 -5.98 -9.52
CA GLY A 368 -23.83 -6.99 -10.56
C GLY A 368 -23.55 -6.43 -11.96
N ALA A 369 -23.47 -7.31 -12.96
CA ALA A 369 -23.23 -6.91 -14.34
C ALA A 369 -24.33 -5.96 -14.86
N ASP A 370 -25.60 -6.25 -14.54
CA ASP A 370 -26.73 -5.43 -14.97
C ASP A 370 -26.72 -4.03 -14.36
N GLU A 371 -26.36 -3.90 -13.09
CA GLU A 371 -26.25 -2.61 -12.39
C GLU A 371 -25.12 -1.75 -12.96
N VAL A 372 -23.98 -2.38 -13.30
CA VAL A 372 -22.87 -1.68 -13.97
C VAL A 372 -23.29 -1.19 -15.35
N LEU A 373 -23.99 -2.02 -16.13
CA LEU A 373 -24.47 -1.64 -17.46
C LEU A 373 -25.51 -0.53 -17.40
N ALA A 374 -26.44 -0.58 -16.43
CA ALA A 374 -27.41 0.49 -16.22
C ALA A 374 -26.74 1.83 -15.87
N LYS A 375 -25.68 1.77 -15.05
CA LYS A 375 -24.90 2.96 -14.67
C LYS A 375 -24.09 3.52 -15.83
N ASP A 376 -23.58 2.65 -16.70
CA ASP A 376 -22.93 3.05 -17.96
C ASP A 376 -23.90 3.74 -18.92
N GLU A 377 -25.12 3.23 -19.04
CA GLU A 377 -26.15 3.83 -19.84
C GLU A 377 -26.59 5.21 -19.31
N GLU A 378 -26.79 5.33 -17.99
CA GLU A 378 -27.05 6.62 -17.34
C GLU A 378 -25.96 7.66 -17.65
N ARG A 379 -24.68 7.27 -17.55
CA ARG A 379 -23.55 8.17 -17.86
C ARG A 379 -23.48 8.52 -19.35
N MET A 380 -23.72 7.54 -20.20
CA MET A 380 -23.72 7.75 -21.63
C MET A 380 -24.80 8.77 -22.04
N LEU A 381 -26.04 8.59 -21.56
CA LEU A 381 -27.16 9.48 -21.87
C LEU A 381 -27.00 10.85 -21.18
N GLY A 382 -26.37 10.92 -20.00
CA GLY A 382 -26.11 12.16 -19.30
C GLY A 382 -24.87 12.94 -19.78
N ASN A 383 -24.19 12.48 -20.84
CA ASN A 383 -23.00 13.15 -21.32
C ASN A 383 -23.33 14.52 -21.93
N PRO A 384 -22.72 15.62 -21.44
CA PRO A 384 -22.97 16.97 -21.96
C PRO A 384 -22.73 17.12 -23.45
N SER A 385 -21.87 16.30 -24.05
CA SER A 385 -21.60 16.35 -25.51
C SER A 385 -22.83 16.12 -26.40
N TRP A 386 -23.90 15.51 -25.86
CA TRP A 386 -25.16 15.39 -26.61
C TRP A 386 -25.85 16.73 -26.86
N LEU A 387 -25.55 17.75 -26.04
CA LEU A 387 -26.17 19.08 -26.13
C LEU A 387 -25.24 20.08 -26.81
N GLU A 388 -24.02 19.70 -27.13
CA GLU A 388 -23.08 20.57 -27.84
C GLU A 388 -23.49 20.70 -29.33
N PRO A 389 -23.43 21.93 -29.88
CA PRO A 389 -23.69 22.12 -31.31
C PRO A 389 -22.59 21.49 -32.15
N VAL A 390 -22.94 21.00 -33.32
CA VAL A 390 -21.98 20.46 -34.28
C VAL A 390 -20.97 21.56 -34.68
N ALA A 391 -19.68 21.31 -34.42
CA ALA A 391 -18.62 22.25 -34.77
C ALA A 391 -18.41 22.31 -36.29
N ASP A 392 -17.91 23.46 -36.81
CA ASP A 392 -17.67 23.65 -38.25
C ASP A 392 -16.79 22.56 -38.88
N GLY A 393 -15.78 22.10 -38.13
CA GLY A 393 -14.88 21.03 -38.56
C GLY A 393 -15.51 19.63 -38.60
N GLU A 394 -16.65 19.44 -37.98
CA GLU A 394 -17.39 18.16 -37.93
C GLU A 394 -18.52 18.08 -38.93
N ARG A 395 -19.00 19.24 -39.42
CA ARG A 395 -20.20 19.38 -40.26
C ARG A 395 -20.16 18.45 -41.47
N GLU A 396 -19.09 18.50 -42.25
CA GLU A 396 -18.96 17.67 -43.47
C GLU A 396 -19.07 16.17 -43.17
N THR A 397 -18.52 15.72 -42.04
CA THR A 397 -18.55 14.29 -41.63
C THR A 397 -19.94 13.91 -41.12
N VAL A 398 -20.56 14.80 -40.35
CA VAL A 398 -21.94 14.59 -39.84
C VAL A 398 -22.93 14.51 -41.01
N ASP A 399 -22.82 15.41 -41.99
CA ASP A 399 -23.70 15.40 -43.18
C ASP A 399 -23.55 14.08 -43.95
N LYS A 400 -22.32 13.61 -44.20
CA LYS A 400 -22.08 12.29 -44.83
C LYS A 400 -22.66 11.12 -44.05
N LEU A 401 -22.60 11.16 -42.71
CA LEU A 401 -23.15 10.10 -41.87
C LEU A 401 -24.68 10.11 -41.91
N THR A 402 -25.31 11.29 -41.85
CA THR A 402 -26.78 11.43 -41.85
C THR A 402 -27.39 11.17 -43.22
N GLU A 403 -26.65 11.41 -44.32
CA GLU A 403 -27.05 11.03 -45.68
C GLU A 403 -26.94 9.51 -45.92
N ALA A 404 -25.90 8.86 -45.37
CA ALA A 404 -25.63 7.45 -45.65
C ALA A 404 -26.40 6.48 -44.73
N PHE A 405 -26.71 6.90 -43.49
CA PHE A 405 -27.24 6.03 -42.44
C PHE A 405 -28.43 6.67 -41.72
N THR A 406 -29.36 5.83 -41.24
CA THR A 406 -30.50 6.29 -40.42
C THR A 406 -30.03 6.68 -39.01
N ALA A 407 -30.80 7.52 -38.31
CA ALA A 407 -30.51 7.88 -36.90
C ALA A 407 -30.37 6.65 -35.99
N GLU A 408 -31.19 5.60 -36.22
CA GLU A 408 -31.09 4.33 -35.47
C GLU A 408 -29.75 3.62 -35.71
N GLN A 409 -29.27 3.60 -36.98
CA GLN A 409 -28.00 2.97 -37.32
C GLN A 409 -26.84 3.71 -36.71
N ILE A 410 -26.87 5.05 -36.69
CA ILE A 410 -25.85 5.90 -36.07
C ILE A 410 -25.87 5.68 -34.56
N ALA A 411 -27.02 5.71 -33.90
CA ALA A 411 -27.17 5.47 -32.48
C ALA A 411 -26.72 4.06 -32.09
N ALA A 412 -27.10 3.03 -32.87
CA ALA A 412 -26.65 1.66 -32.61
C ALA A 412 -25.13 1.50 -32.78
N SER A 413 -24.54 2.19 -33.77
CA SER A 413 -23.09 2.19 -33.98
C SER A 413 -22.34 2.88 -32.83
N TYR A 414 -22.86 4.03 -32.37
CA TYR A 414 -22.34 4.73 -31.21
C TYR A 414 -22.39 3.84 -29.96
N LEU A 415 -23.53 3.18 -29.69
CA LEU A 415 -23.70 2.28 -28.56
C LEU A 415 -22.69 1.11 -28.59
N ARG A 416 -22.46 0.52 -29.80
CA ARG A 416 -21.45 -0.54 -29.96
C ARG A 416 -20.05 -0.04 -29.67
N LEU A 417 -19.66 1.11 -30.23
CA LEU A 417 -18.35 1.75 -29.98
C LEU A 417 -18.16 2.12 -28.50
N TYR A 418 -19.23 2.64 -27.85
CA TYR A 418 -19.22 2.95 -26.43
C TYR A 418 -18.99 1.70 -25.59
N ARG A 419 -19.67 0.58 -25.89
CA ARG A 419 -19.51 -0.70 -25.21
C ARG A 419 -18.14 -1.32 -25.47
N GLU A 420 -17.58 -1.18 -26.66
CA GLU A 420 -16.25 -1.69 -27.02
C GLU A 420 -15.13 -0.96 -26.28
N ARG A 421 -15.29 0.34 -26.01
CA ARG A 421 -14.33 1.13 -25.20
C ARG A 421 -14.34 0.75 -23.72
N ASN A 422 -15.44 0.22 -23.23
CA ASN A 422 -15.61 -0.14 -21.83
C ASN A 422 -15.37 -1.64 -21.62
N THR A 423 -14.63 -1.99 -20.57
CA THR A 423 -14.45 -3.38 -20.16
C THR A 423 -15.78 -4.01 -19.79
N ALA A 424 -16.09 -5.21 -20.27
CA ALA A 424 -17.30 -5.92 -19.86
C ALA A 424 -17.32 -6.12 -18.33
N PRO A 425 -18.46 -5.91 -17.65
CA PRO A 425 -18.60 -6.22 -16.24
C PRO A 425 -18.51 -7.74 -16.02
N GLU A 426 -18.25 -8.13 -14.78
CA GLU A 426 -18.14 -9.53 -14.37
C GLU A 426 -19.46 -10.03 -13.80
N ASP A 427 -19.81 -11.26 -14.15
CA ASP A 427 -20.94 -11.95 -13.53
C ASP A 427 -20.55 -12.38 -12.11
N LEU A 428 -21.35 -11.95 -11.13
CA LEU A 428 -21.16 -12.31 -9.72
C LEU A 428 -22.18 -13.38 -9.33
N ALA A 429 -21.71 -14.41 -8.60
CA ALA A 429 -22.59 -15.39 -8.01
C ALA A 429 -23.40 -14.76 -6.85
N ALA A 430 -24.66 -15.15 -6.71
CA ALA A 430 -25.51 -14.67 -5.61
C ALA A 430 -24.87 -14.91 -4.25
N VAL A 431 -24.98 -13.92 -3.37
CA VAL A 431 -24.44 -13.97 -2.00
C VAL A 431 -25.28 -14.97 -1.19
N GLY A 432 -24.66 -16.08 -0.79
CA GLY A 432 -25.35 -17.17 -0.08
C GLY A 432 -25.40 -18.48 -0.85
N GLU A 433 -25.18 -18.49 -2.12
CA GLU A 433 -24.88 -19.73 -2.84
C GLU A 433 -23.51 -20.24 -2.34
N GLY A 434 -23.54 -21.24 -1.49
CA GLY A 434 -22.37 -22.07 -1.22
C GLY A 434 -21.79 -22.57 -2.55
N PRO A 435 -20.54 -23.04 -2.60
CA PRO A 435 -20.03 -23.66 -3.80
C PRO A 435 -21.06 -24.70 -4.25
N LYS A 436 -21.56 -24.57 -5.49
CA LYS A 436 -22.49 -25.57 -6.06
C LYS A 436 -21.99 -26.94 -5.62
N PRO A 437 -22.83 -27.78 -4.99
CA PRO A 437 -22.39 -29.10 -4.61
C PRO A 437 -21.75 -29.71 -5.89
N ARG A 438 -20.51 -30.14 -5.78
CA ARG A 438 -19.91 -30.89 -6.89
C ARG A 438 -20.91 -31.97 -7.21
N GLU A 439 -21.33 -32.05 -8.47
CA GLU A 439 -22.16 -33.15 -8.96
C GLU A 439 -21.60 -34.44 -8.35
N ALA A 440 -22.48 -35.24 -7.77
CA ALA A 440 -22.05 -36.49 -7.15
C ALA A 440 -21.21 -37.24 -8.18
N PHE A 441 -20.02 -37.67 -7.80
CA PHE A 441 -19.05 -38.27 -8.72
C PHE A 441 -19.60 -39.52 -9.46
N GLY A 442 -20.79 -39.98 -9.08
CA GLY A 442 -21.48 -41.14 -9.62
C GLY A 442 -20.96 -42.47 -9.07
N ALA A 443 -21.35 -43.56 -9.72
CA ALA A 443 -20.80 -44.89 -9.40
C ALA A 443 -19.31 -44.91 -9.66
N SER A 444 -18.54 -45.40 -8.71
CA SER A 444 -17.08 -45.36 -8.73
C SER A 444 -16.43 -46.57 -8.09
N VAL A 445 -15.24 -46.88 -8.54
CA VAL A 445 -14.40 -47.96 -8.02
C VAL A 445 -13.12 -47.38 -7.42
N TRP A 446 -12.76 -47.90 -6.24
CA TRP A 446 -11.55 -47.49 -5.54
C TRP A 446 -10.38 -48.38 -5.89
N PHE A 447 -9.20 -47.77 -6.02
CA PHE A 447 -7.92 -48.43 -6.25
C PHE A 447 -6.91 -47.99 -5.19
N SER A 448 -5.99 -48.91 -4.83
CA SER A 448 -4.81 -48.62 -4.03
C SER A 448 -3.56 -48.75 -4.91
N LEU A 449 -2.69 -47.75 -4.79
CA LEU A 449 -1.38 -47.69 -5.44
C LEU A 449 -0.29 -47.80 -4.38
N GLY A 450 0.67 -48.68 -4.56
CA GLY A 450 1.85 -48.79 -3.71
C GLY A 450 2.64 -47.47 -3.73
N GLY A 451 2.97 -46.95 -2.52
CA GLY A 451 3.62 -45.65 -2.36
C GLY A 451 2.72 -44.59 -1.73
N GLY A 452 3.21 -44.00 -0.66
CA GLY A 452 2.47 -43.00 0.14
C GLY A 452 3.34 -41.82 0.51
N ARG A 453 2.97 -41.10 1.58
CA ARG A 453 3.74 -39.94 2.06
C ARG A 453 5.19 -40.29 2.41
N ALA A 454 5.42 -41.49 2.94
CA ALA A 454 6.77 -41.94 3.30
C ALA A 454 7.71 -42.07 2.09
N THR A 455 7.16 -42.30 0.89
CA THR A 455 7.88 -42.38 -0.38
C THR A 455 7.76 -41.12 -1.25
N GLY A 456 7.22 -40.02 -0.70
CA GLY A 456 7.12 -38.72 -1.40
C GLY A 456 5.96 -38.63 -2.40
N ALA A 457 4.89 -39.41 -2.21
CA ALA A 457 3.68 -39.29 -3.03
C ALA A 457 3.04 -37.90 -2.86
N ASP A 458 2.77 -37.22 -3.99
CA ASP A 458 2.12 -35.88 -4.05
C ASP A 458 0.95 -35.93 -5.06
N PRO A 459 -0.25 -35.43 -4.72
CA PRO A 459 -1.38 -35.37 -5.64
C PRO A 459 -1.06 -34.70 -6.98
N ARG A 460 -0.15 -33.73 -6.98
CA ARG A 460 0.30 -32.99 -8.18
C ARG A 460 1.07 -33.87 -9.17
N ARG A 461 1.68 -34.96 -8.71
CA ARG A 461 2.39 -35.92 -9.53
C ARG A 461 1.49 -37.11 -9.90
N ILE A 462 0.67 -37.57 -8.94
CA ILE A 462 -0.20 -38.75 -9.10
C ILE A 462 -1.30 -38.49 -10.13
N LEU A 463 -1.97 -37.35 -10.09
CA LEU A 463 -3.06 -37.05 -11.01
C LEU A 463 -2.62 -37.05 -12.49
N PRO A 464 -1.54 -36.34 -12.91
CA PRO A 464 -1.05 -36.42 -14.28
C PRO A 464 -0.58 -37.84 -14.69
N MET A 465 0.03 -38.58 -13.75
CA MET A 465 0.46 -39.96 -13.99
C MET A 465 -0.73 -40.88 -14.28
N LEU A 466 -1.79 -40.82 -13.46
CA LEU A 466 -3.03 -41.57 -13.67
C LEU A 466 -3.70 -41.22 -15.00
N CYS A 467 -3.75 -39.95 -15.36
CA CYS A 467 -4.31 -39.50 -16.63
C CYS A 467 -3.51 -40.05 -17.82
N LYS A 468 -2.17 -39.99 -17.75
CA LYS A 468 -1.28 -40.43 -18.85
C LYS A 468 -1.26 -41.91 -19.05
N MET A 469 -1.08 -42.69 -17.97
CA MET A 469 -0.95 -44.15 -18.05
C MET A 469 -2.29 -44.87 -18.10
N GLY A 470 -3.29 -44.33 -17.46
CA GLY A 470 -4.62 -44.92 -17.38
C GLY A 470 -5.57 -44.50 -18.50
N ASN A 471 -5.11 -43.67 -19.44
CA ASN A 471 -5.96 -43.07 -20.49
C ASN A 471 -7.25 -42.47 -19.93
N LEU A 472 -7.09 -41.72 -18.81
CA LEU A 472 -8.18 -41.08 -18.07
C LEU A 472 -8.17 -39.58 -18.26
N THR A 473 -9.34 -38.98 -18.24
CA THR A 473 -9.50 -37.53 -18.10
C THR A 473 -9.50 -37.14 -16.62
N LYS A 474 -9.28 -35.87 -16.32
CA LYS A 474 -9.34 -35.36 -14.96
C LYS A 474 -10.73 -35.57 -14.31
N ASP A 475 -11.77 -35.59 -15.11
CA ASP A 475 -13.16 -35.76 -14.68
C ASP A 475 -13.54 -37.23 -14.38
N ASP A 476 -12.71 -38.16 -14.80
CA ASP A 476 -12.85 -39.59 -14.49
C ASP A 476 -12.21 -39.97 -13.16
N ILE A 477 -11.38 -39.06 -12.58
CA ILE A 477 -10.67 -39.32 -11.34
C ILE A 477 -11.33 -38.52 -10.22
N GLY A 478 -11.82 -39.22 -9.21
CA GLY A 478 -12.46 -38.68 -8.04
C GLY A 478 -11.45 -38.28 -6.92
N ALA A 479 -11.73 -38.75 -5.71
CA ALA A 479 -10.92 -38.43 -4.55
C ALA A 479 -9.57 -39.16 -4.58
N ILE A 480 -8.46 -38.48 -4.43
CA ILE A 480 -7.11 -39.03 -4.21
C ILE A 480 -6.78 -38.89 -2.72
N ARG A 481 -6.46 -39.98 -2.05
CA ARG A 481 -6.16 -40.10 -0.62
C ARG A 481 -4.78 -40.70 -0.38
N ILE A 482 -3.81 -39.87 -0.01
CA ILE A 482 -2.45 -40.31 0.26
C ILE A 482 -2.32 -40.71 1.72
N GLN A 483 -2.09 -41.99 1.97
CA GLN A 483 -1.79 -42.62 3.26
C GLN A 483 -0.26 -42.68 3.50
N PRO A 484 0.23 -43.06 4.69
CA PRO A 484 1.67 -43.17 4.92
C PRO A 484 2.41 -44.10 3.98
N LYS A 485 1.83 -45.26 3.63
CA LYS A 485 2.45 -46.31 2.83
C LYS A 485 1.85 -46.50 1.45
N GLU A 486 0.61 -46.10 1.22
CA GLU A 486 -0.13 -46.28 -0.02
C GLU A 486 -0.93 -45.04 -0.40
N THR A 487 -1.32 -44.97 -1.66
CA THR A 487 -2.20 -43.90 -2.18
C THR A 487 -3.46 -44.52 -2.72
N MET A 488 -4.60 -44.10 -2.19
CA MET A 488 -5.91 -44.56 -2.65
C MET A 488 -6.55 -43.52 -3.55
N PHE A 489 -7.18 -43.95 -4.62
CA PHE A 489 -7.88 -43.07 -5.54
C PHE A 489 -9.13 -43.70 -6.10
N GLU A 490 -10.02 -42.87 -6.56
CA GLU A 490 -11.35 -43.20 -7.03
C GLU A 490 -11.45 -42.95 -8.52
N ILE A 491 -11.96 -43.92 -9.28
CA ILE A 491 -12.21 -43.81 -10.73
C ILE A 491 -13.71 -44.00 -10.96
N ARG A 492 -14.28 -43.20 -11.87
CA ARG A 492 -15.67 -43.35 -12.32
C ARG A 492 -15.87 -44.74 -12.96
N ASP A 493 -16.96 -45.41 -12.60
CA ASP A 493 -17.24 -46.77 -13.04
C ASP A 493 -17.18 -46.98 -14.57
N THR A 494 -17.70 -45.98 -15.31
CA THR A 494 -17.65 -45.98 -16.78
C THR A 494 -16.23 -45.94 -17.38
N ALA A 495 -15.24 -45.48 -16.63
CA ALA A 495 -13.85 -45.37 -17.08
C ALA A 495 -12.96 -46.53 -16.60
N VAL A 496 -13.48 -47.42 -15.72
CA VAL A 496 -12.70 -48.50 -15.11
C VAL A 496 -12.17 -49.50 -16.13
N ASP A 497 -12.99 -49.94 -17.08
CA ASP A 497 -12.58 -50.93 -18.08
C ASP A 497 -11.50 -50.37 -19.03
N SER A 498 -11.64 -49.09 -19.41
CA SER A 498 -10.62 -48.41 -20.20
C SER A 498 -9.30 -48.27 -19.43
N PHE A 499 -9.38 -47.93 -18.13
CA PHE A 499 -8.25 -47.85 -17.24
C PHE A 499 -7.51 -49.16 -17.08
N LEU A 500 -8.22 -50.25 -16.80
CA LEU A 500 -7.62 -51.58 -16.63
C LEU A 500 -6.97 -52.10 -17.91
N LYS A 501 -7.57 -51.82 -19.07
CA LYS A 501 -6.96 -52.14 -20.38
C LYS A 501 -5.66 -51.37 -20.63
N ALA A 502 -5.62 -50.10 -20.25
CA ALA A 502 -4.45 -49.23 -20.42
C ALA A 502 -3.28 -49.63 -19.48
N VAL A 503 -3.58 -50.00 -18.24
CA VAL A 503 -2.59 -50.43 -17.24
C VAL A 503 -2.08 -51.85 -17.54
N GLY A 504 -2.90 -52.69 -18.16
CA GLY A 504 -2.55 -54.06 -18.55
C GLY A 504 -2.55 -55.09 -17.40
N PRO A 505 -2.30 -56.37 -17.70
CA PRO A 505 -2.44 -57.47 -16.74
C PRO A 505 -1.43 -57.48 -15.61
N ALA A 506 -0.32 -56.74 -15.75
CA ALA A 506 0.71 -56.65 -14.71
C ALA A 506 0.28 -55.74 -13.53
N MET A 507 -0.79 -54.95 -13.67
CA MET A 507 -1.30 -54.05 -12.61
C MET A 507 -0.20 -53.21 -11.95
N THR A 508 0.73 -52.68 -12.76
CA THR A 508 1.85 -51.85 -12.30
C THR A 508 1.86 -50.49 -12.99
N MET A 509 2.22 -49.47 -12.25
CA MET A 509 2.33 -48.09 -12.73
C MET A 509 3.80 -47.68 -12.95
N GLU A 510 4.03 -46.47 -13.47
CA GLU A 510 5.37 -45.84 -13.53
C GLU A 510 6.09 -46.03 -12.19
N ASP A 511 7.36 -46.40 -12.18
CA ASP A 511 8.17 -46.71 -10.99
C ASP A 511 7.89 -48.10 -10.36
N GLY A 512 7.17 -49.01 -11.02
CA GLY A 512 6.91 -50.37 -10.52
C GLY A 512 5.91 -50.40 -9.34
N ALA A 513 5.18 -49.34 -9.10
CA ALA A 513 4.17 -49.31 -8.05
C ALA A 513 2.99 -50.22 -8.36
N ILE A 514 2.68 -51.15 -7.46
CA ILE A 514 1.60 -52.13 -7.63
C ILE A 514 0.25 -51.47 -7.44
N LEU A 515 -0.66 -51.69 -8.38
CA LEU A 515 -2.04 -51.26 -8.35
C LEU A 515 -2.95 -52.39 -7.87
N MET A 516 -3.87 -52.08 -6.93
CA MET A 516 -4.86 -53.06 -6.45
C MET A 516 -6.25 -52.44 -6.50
N ARG A 517 -7.23 -53.20 -7.02
CA ARG A 517 -8.64 -52.85 -6.96
C ARG A 517 -9.19 -53.11 -5.56
N LEU A 518 -9.90 -52.13 -4.98
CA LEU A 518 -10.48 -52.28 -3.65
C LEU A 518 -11.98 -52.65 -3.73
N ASN A 519 -12.43 -53.53 -2.85
CA ASN A 519 -13.83 -53.94 -2.76
C ASN A 519 -14.61 -52.92 -1.92
N GLY A 520 -14.82 -51.71 -2.47
CA GLY A 520 -15.58 -50.66 -1.85
C GLY A 520 -14.76 -49.48 -1.29
N LYS A 521 -15.42 -48.54 -0.65
CA LYS A 521 -14.80 -47.32 -0.11
C LYS A 521 -13.85 -47.65 1.05
N PRO A 522 -12.56 -47.29 0.95
CA PRO A 522 -11.58 -47.63 1.98
C PRO A 522 -11.87 -46.95 3.32
N LYS A 523 -11.69 -47.67 4.42
CA LYS A 523 -11.66 -47.10 5.77
C LYS A 523 -10.33 -46.36 5.92
N LEU A 524 -10.40 -45.03 6.00
CA LEU A 524 -9.22 -44.18 6.16
C LEU A 524 -8.82 -44.15 7.64
N GLU A 525 -7.53 -44.37 7.92
CA GLU A 525 -6.98 -44.07 9.25
C GLU A 525 -7.11 -42.56 9.54
N ALA A 526 -7.68 -42.23 10.69
CA ALA A 526 -7.81 -40.83 11.13
C ALA A 526 -6.42 -40.21 11.28
N GLN A 527 -6.16 -39.16 10.53
CA GLN A 527 -4.89 -38.41 10.69
C GLN A 527 -4.80 -37.86 12.12
N PRO A 528 -3.66 -38.02 12.82
CA PRO A 528 -3.44 -37.26 14.05
C PRO A 528 -3.49 -35.76 13.69
N ARG A 529 -4.37 -35.03 14.38
CA ARG A 529 -4.43 -33.56 14.26
C ARG A 529 -3.03 -33.02 14.51
N ARG A 530 -2.48 -32.28 13.56
CA ARG A 530 -1.28 -31.48 13.76
C ARG A 530 -1.55 -30.55 14.93
N GLU A 531 -0.89 -30.78 16.06
CA GLU A 531 -0.83 -29.81 17.15
C GLU A 531 -0.17 -28.55 16.62
N SER A 532 -0.92 -27.47 16.62
CA SER A 532 -0.38 -26.14 16.37
C SER A 532 0.51 -25.78 17.56
N HIS A 533 1.83 -25.75 17.35
CA HIS A 533 2.77 -25.19 18.30
C HIS A 533 2.51 -23.70 18.45
N GLY A 534 1.96 -23.31 19.60
CA GLY A 534 1.77 -21.92 19.99
C GLY A 534 0.64 -21.69 20.98
N GLY A 535 0.80 -22.14 22.24
CA GLY A 535 -0.13 -21.78 23.32
C GLY A 535 0.44 -22.15 24.68
N LYS A 536 0.71 -21.16 25.49
CA LYS A 536 1.23 -21.21 26.86
C LYS A 536 0.41 -22.13 27.80
N PRO A 537 1.04 -22.82 28.77
CA PRO A 537 0.32 -23.63 29.75
C PRO A 537 -0.19 -22.79 30.92
N GLY A 538 -1.42 -23.00 31.31
CA GLY A 538 -1.96 -22.42 32.53
C GLY A 538 -3.48 -22.38 32.59
N GLY A 539 -4.11 -23.46 33.02
CA GLY A 539 -5.54 -23.47 33.36
C GLY A 539 -6.00 -24.84 33.87
N LYS A 540 -6.19 -24.95 35.19
CA LYS A 540 -6.65 -26.15 35.89
C LYS A 540 -8.02 -26.64 35.40
N PRO A 541 -8.32 -27.97 35.46
CA PRO A 541 -9.59 -28.52 34.99
C PRO A 541 -10.73 -28.25 36.00
N LYS A 542 -11.86 -27.78 35.47
CA LYS A 542 -13.14 -27.73 36.22
C LYS A 542 -13.84 -29.07 36.07
N LYS A 543 -14.20 -29.66 37.22
CA LYS A 543 -14.99 -30.87 37.38
C LYS A 543 -16.41 -30.69 36.81
N ALA A 544 -16.85 -31.72 36.10
CA ALA A 544 -18.25 -31.91 35.72
C ALA A 544 -19.12 -32.14 36.94
N TRP A 545 -20.30 -31.54 36.96
CA TRP A 545 -21.40 -31.92 37.88
C TRP A 545 -22.61 -32.27 37.04
N ASP A 546 -23.09 -33.48 37.34
CA ASP A 546 -24.31 -34.08 36.84
C ASP A 546 -25.55 -33.41 37.42
N LYS A 547 -26.62 -33.41 36.63
CA LYS A 547 -27.98 -33.05 37.01
C LYS A 547 -28.65 -34.20 37.82
N PRO A 548 -29.64 -33.89 38.70
CA PRO A 548 -31.00 -34.25 38.29
C PRO A 548 -32.08 -33.16 38.54
N ARG A 549 -33.18 -33.33 37.81
CA ARG A 549 -34.45 -32.61 37.87
C ARG A 549 -35.20 -32.88 39.19
N ASP A 550 -36.00 -31.91 39.66
CA ASP A 550 -37.46 -31.99 39.78
C ASP A 550 -38.01 -30.76 40.56
N ASP A 551 -38.87 -30.14 39.95
CA ASP A 551 -40.26 -29.74 40.16
C ASP A 551 -40.70 -28.84 41.37
N ALA A 552 -41.58 -27.88 41.01
CA ALA A 552 -42.68 -27.26 41.72
C ALA A 552 -42.46 -26.04 42.65
N GLY A 553 -43.16 -24.98 42.36
CA GLY A 553 -43.84 -24.12 43.34
C GLY A 553 -43.47 -22.63 43.33
N LYS A 554 -44.33 -21.81 42.72
CA LYS A 554 -44.55 -20.36 42.96
C LYS A 554 -45.17 -20.15 44.33
N PRO A 555 -45.37 -18.93 44.93
CA PRO A 555 -45.26 -17.57 44.40
C PRO A 555 -44.68 -16.47 45.34
N ALA A 556 -44.46 -15.29 44.73
CA ALA A 556 -44.70 -13.91 45.19
C ALA A 556 -44.28 -13.40 46.60
N GLU A 557 -43.62 -12.31 46.67
CA GLU A 557 -44.02 -10.96 47.07
C GLU A 557 -42.84 -10.07 47.52
N THR A 558 -42.78 -8.96 46.93
CA THR A 558 -42.64 -7.55 47.38
C THR A 558 -41.52 -7.09 48.31
N SER A 559 -40.94 -6.02 47.83
CA SER A 559 -40.71 -4.71 48.48
C SER A 559 -39.40 -4.42 49.19
N GLU A 560 -38.93 -3.30 48.76
CA GLU A 560 -38.42 -2.11 49.46
C GLU A 560 -36.91 -1.90 49.64
N ALA A 561 -36.57 -0.76 49.12
CA ALA A 561 -35.38 0.04 49.29
C ALA A 561 -34.97 0.27 50.74
N LYS A 562 -33.68 0.43 50.97
CA LYS A 562 -33.17 1.56 51.79
C LYS A 562 -31.64 1.74 51.66
N THR A 563 -31.33 2.93 51.49
CA THR A 563 -30.15 3.76 51.49
C THR A 563 -29.27 3.74 52.76
N TRP A 564 -28.02 4.20 52.56
CA TRP A 564 -27.14 4.96 53.44
C TRP A 564 -26.08 4.24 54.27
N GLY A 565 -24.84 4.78 54.16
CA GLY A 565 -23.97 5.08 55.29
C GLY A 565 -22.48 4.74 55.10
N LYS A 566 -21.67 5.73 54.72
CA LYS A 566 -20.24 5.88 55.07
C LYS A 566 -20.10 6.28 56.55
N PRO A 567 -18.90 6.46 57.14
CA PRO A 567 -17.59 5.82 57.15
C PRO A 567 -17.08 5.56 58.60
N ARG A 568 -15.90 4.90 58.80
CA ARG A 568 -14.96 5.22 59.91
C ARG A 568 -13.74 4.27 59.91
N ASP A 569 -12.55 4.87 59.78
CA ASP A 569 -11.29 4.44 60.40
C ASP A 569 -11.31 4.70 61.93
N PRO A 570 -10.30 4.35 62.74
CA PRO A 570 -8.99 3.73 62.54
C PRO A 570 -8.51 2.77 63.69
N ALA A 571 -7.32 2.24 63.51
CA ALA A 571 -6.28 1.97 64.51
C ALA A 571 -6.13 0.60 65.16
N ALA A 572 -4.91 0.15 65.08
CA ALA A 572 -4.03 -0.40 66.09
C ALA A 572 -3.64 -1.90 66.05
N ALA A 573 -2.37 -2.09 65.85
CA ALA A 573 -1.40 -2.91 66.57
C ALA A 573 -1.25 -4.41 66.23
N GLY A 574 0.00 -4.77 65.92
CA GLY A 574 0.50 -6.11 66.11
C GLY A 574 1.63 -6.55 65.16
N LYS A 575 2.89 -6.17 65.41
CA LYS A 575 4.12 -6.86 64.95
C LYS A 575 4.41 -8.04 65.93
N PRO A 576 5.35 -9.01 65.66
CA PRO A 576 6.51 -9.00 64.79
C PRO A 576 6.98 -10.36 64.23
N LYS A 577 8.14 -10.28 63.48
CA LYS A 577 9.26 -11.25 63.23
C LYS A 577 9.15 -12.17 62.02
N GLY A 578 10.07 -12.01 61.11
CA GLY A 578 11.30 -12.70 60.91
C GLY A 578 11.94 -12.52 59.55
N LYS A 579 13.12 -12.00 59.54
CA LYS A 579 14.35 -12.09 58.73
C LYS A 579 14.32 -12.82 57.38
N GLY A 580 14.80 -12.10 56.33
CA GLY A 580 15.29 -12.66 55.10
C GLY A 580 15.79 -11.56 54.19
N THR A 581 17.07 -11.26 54.25
CA THR A 581 17.84 -10.35 53.37
C THR A 581 17.99 -10.94 52.00
N THR A 582 17.60 -10.23 50.95
CA THR A 582 18.07 -10.46 49.58
C THR A 582 18.50 -9.14 48.97
N LYS A 583 19.78 -9.14 48.51
CA LYS A 583 20.47 -8.06 47.80
C LYS A 583 19.88 -7.84 46.38
N PRO A 584 20.08 -6.66 45.79
CA PRO A 584 19.59 -6.40 44.41
C PRO A 584 20.46 -7.14 43.40
N VAL A 585 19.80 -7.66 42.36
CA VAL A 585 20.41 -8.38 41.23
C VAL A 585 20.83 -7.36 40.18
N ASP A 586 22.13 -7.39 39.85
CA ASP A 586 22.75 -6.64 38.77
C ASP A 586 22.48 -7.35 37.44
N TRP A 587 22.02 -6.62 36.43
CA TRP A 587 21.53 -7.16 35.13
C TRP A 587 22.63 -7.18 34.04
N ASN A 588 23.90 -7.23 34.39
CA ASN A 588 25.02 -7.16 33.44
C ASN A 588 25.78 -8.47 33.20
N ASP A 589 25.27 -9.63 33.59
CA ASP A 589 25.91 -10.91 33.27
C ASP A 589 25.12 -11.74 32.27
N ALA A 590 25.59 -11.79 31.00
CA ALA A 590 25.18 -12.72 29.99
C ALA A 590 25.99 -14.03 30.09
N PRO A 591 25.39 -15.23 30.12
CA PRO A 591 26.15 -16.48 30.16
C PRO A 591 26.55 -16.93 28.75
N ASP A 592 27.84 -17.17 28.61
CA ASP A 592 28.51 -17.85 27.49
C ASP A 592 27.90 -19.21 27.17
N ALA A 593 27.42 -19.38 25.94
CA ALA A 593 26.95 -20.66 25.41
C ALA A 593 28.14 -21.49 24.88
N LYS A 594 28.55 -22.49 25.63
CA LYS A 594 29.51 -23.54 25.22
C LYS A 594 28.88 -24.43 24.13
N ARG A 595 29.37 -24.35 22.90
CA ARG A 595 29.15 -25.32 21.82
C ARG A 595 29.91 -26.61 22.09
N LYS A 596 29.24 -27.75 22.24
CA LYS A 596 29.81 -29.11 22.20
C LYS A 596 30.08 -29.50 20.75
N LYS A 597 31.30 -29.89 20.42
CA LYS A 597 31.74 -30.57 19.21
C LYS A 597 31.55 -32.10 19.35
N PRO A 598 31.19 -32.82 18.27
CA PRO A 598 31.29 -34.26 18.26
C PRO A 598 32.69 -34.73 17.90
N LYS A 599 33.09 -35.87 18.51
CA LYS A 599 34.33 -36.63 18.28
C LYS A 599 34.28 -37.29 16.91
N ALA A 600 35.41 -37.24 16.19
CA ALA A 600 35.73 -38.20 15.14
C ALA A 600 37.19 -38.66 15.31
N ASP A 601 37.41 -39.93 15.18
CA ASP A 601 38.62 -40.69 15.38
C ASP A 601 39.57 -40.62 14.18
N GLY A 602 40.83 -40.64 14.47
CA GLY A 602 41.97 -41.32 13.91
C GLY A 602 42.45 -41.13 12.47
N GLY A 603 43.68 -40.65 12.27
CA GLY A 603 44.49 -40.87 11.07
C GLY A 603 45.62 -39.87 10.85
N LYS A 604 46.82 -40.26 11.31
CA LYS A 604 48.12 -39.57 11.14
C LYS A 604 48.54 -39.45 9.67
N THR A 605 49.11 -38.35 9.25
CA THR A 605 50.49 -38.27 8.72
C THR A 605 50.96 -36.81 8.58
N ALA A 606 52.22 -36.59 8.92
CA ALA A 606 52.95 -35.33 8.93
C ALA A 606 53.48 -34.95 7.54
N PHE A 607 53.60 -33.62 7.25
CA PHE A 607 54.87 -33.07 6.72
C PHE A 607 54.97 -31.57 6.93
N LYS A 608 56.22 -31.21 7.21
CA LYS A 608 56.79 -29.91 7.62
C LYS A 608 56.79 -28.84 6.51
N GLY A 609 56.84 -27.57 6.93
CA GLY A 609 57.57 -26.54 6.21
C GLY A 609 57.01 -25.12 6.34
N LYS A 610 57.54 -24.30 7.27
CA LYS A 610 57.62 -22.82 7.20
C LYS A 610 58.97 -22.46 6.54
N PRO A 611 59.24 -21.25 6.02
CA PRO A 611 59.12 -19.97 6.69
C PRO A 611 58.91 -18.68 5.83
N LYS A 612 58.56 -17.59 6.52
CA LYS A 612 59.01 -16.17 6.48
C LYS A 612 59.15 -15.38 5.18
N GLY A 613 58.48 -14.19 5.13
CA GLY A 613 59.24 -12.94 5.10
C GLY A 613 58.80 -11.94 4.02
N ALA A 614 58.51 -10.69 4.47
CA ALA A 614 58.80 -9.38 3.89
C ALA A 614 57.81 -8.73 2.88
N ALA A 615 57.33 -7.56 3.29
CA ALA A 615 56.77 -6.46 2.49
C ALA A 615 57.90 -5.63 1.85
N PRO A 616 57.61 -4.47 1.21
CA PRO A 616 56.71 -4.06 0.12
C PRO A 616 57.49 -3.42 -1.05
N ARG A 617 56.85 -3.13 -2.18
CA ARG A 617 57.28 -2.06 -3.12
C ARG A 617 56.21 -1.73 -4.17
N ASP A 618 56.01 -0.43 -4.35
CA ASP A 618 55.33 0.30 -5.40
C ASP A 618 55.81 -0.08 -6.78
N TYR A 619 54.96 0.00 -7.83
CA TYR A 619 55.24 0.75 -9.07
C TYR A 619 54.04 0.73 -10.02
N ASP A 620 53.89 1.87 -10.73
CA ASP A 620 53.01 2.31 -11.79
C ASP A 620 52.84 1.37 -13.00
N GLY A 621 51.74 1.61 -13.75
CA GLY A 621 51.86 1.55 -15.21
C GLY A 621 50.73 0.83 -15.97
N ALA A 622 49.86 1.63 -16.57
CA ALA A 622 49.33 1.57 -17.93
C ALA A 622 48.58 0.35 -18.50
N VAL A 623 47.33 0.62 -18.86
CA VAL A 623 46.61 0.33 -20.12
C VAL A 623 46.87 -1.00 -20.84
N THR A 624 45.82 -1.82 -21.03
CA THR A 624 45.38 -2.35 -22.33
C THR A 624 44.07 -3.14 -22.22
N ALA A 625 43.19 -2.94 -23.20
CA ALA A 625 41.93 -3.64 -23.43
C ALA A 625 42.14 -5.06 -24.01
N PRO A 626 41.22 -6.01 -23.84
CA PRO A 626 41.24 -7.22 -24.63
C PRO A 626 40.17 -7.29 -25.72
N LYS A 627 40.58 -7.95 -26.75
CA LYS A 627 40.04 -8.17 -28.09
C LYS A 627 38.83 -9.15 -28.10
N LYS A 628 37.99 -8.92 -29.11
CA LYS A 628 36.95 -9.78 -29.65
C LYS A 628 37.45 -11.19 -30.04
N HIS A 629 36.63 -12.23 -29.83
CA HIS A 629 36.73 -13.50 -30.54
C HIS A 629 35.45 -13.83 -31.31
N ARG A 630 35.67 -14.40 -32.50
CA ARG A 630 34.85 -14.74 -33.66
C ARG A 630 33.95 -15.97 -33.43
N LYS A 631 32.87 -15.98 -34.23
CA LYS A 631 32.03 -17.16 -34.61
C LYS A 631 32.84 -18.21 -35.41
N PRO A 632 32.29 -19.43 -35.51
CA PRO A 632 32.23 -20.09 -36.81
C PRO A 632 30.82 -20.53 -37.27
N GLU A 633 30.71 -20.56 -38.60
CA GLU A 633 29.59 -20.93 -39.46
C GLU A 633 29.43 -22.45 -39.63
N GLY A 634 28.29 -22.87 -40.19
CA GLY A 634 28.08 -24.08 -40.97
C GLY A 634 26.74 -24.76 -40.61
N ALA A 635 25.79 -24.97 -41.42
CA ALA A 635 25.42 -25.45 -42.66
C ALA A 635 23.92 -25.79 -42.72
N HIS A 636 23.26 -25.51 -43.82
CA HIS A 636 21.92 -25.92 -44.24
C HIS A 636 21.86 -27.42 -44.65
N PRO A 637 20.66 -28.09 -44.91
CA PRO A 637 19.84 -27.81 -46.09
C PRO A 637 18.30 -27.98 -45.99
N ALA A 638 17.61 -27.23 -46.81
CA ALA A 638 16.63 -27.49 -47.88
C ALA A 638 15.33 -28.27 -47.67
N SER A 639 14.23 -27.74 -48.06
CA SER A 639 13.24 -27.93 -49.16
C SER A 639 11.81 -27.85 -48.60
N ALA A 640 10.74 -27.40 -49.25
CA ALA A 640 10.34 -27.05 -50.57
C ALA A 640 8.94 -26.41 -50.57
N ARG A 641 8.70 -25.46 -51.48
CA ARG A 641 7.52 -25.22 -52.35
C ARG A 641 6.09 -25.16 -51.72
N ALA A 642 5.16 -24.30 -52.12
CA ALA A 642 4.78 -23.61 -53.37
C ALA A 642 3.69 -22.61 -52.97
N ASP A 643 3.18 -21.58 -53.59
CA ASP A 643 3.06 -21.04 -54.91
C ASP A 643 2.40 -19.66 -54.84
N SER A 644 2.71 -18.82 -55.76
CA SER A 644 2.31 -17.43 -56.03
C SER A 644 0.87 -17.37 -56.67
N PRO A 645 0.37 -16.28 -57.30
CA PRO A 645 0.90 -14.93 -57.54
C PRO A 645 -0.17 -13.77 -57.48
N TYR A 646 0.18 -12.48 -57.49
CA TYR A 646 -0.31 -11.50 -58.51
C TYR A 646 0.44 -10.17 -58.48
N LYS A 647 0.75 -9.75 -59.63
CA LYS A 647 1.50 -8.66 -60.26
C LYS A 647 1.06 -7.23 -59.93
N GLY A 648 2.02 -6.33 -60.10
CA GLY A 648 1.80 -5.00 -60.60
C GLY A 648 2.82 -3.93 -60.17
N LYS A 649 3.87 -3.72 -60.96
CA LYS A 649 4.72 -2.49 -61.07
C LYS A 649 4.22 -1.62 -62.22
N PRO A 650 4.67 -0.35 -62.46
CA PRO A 650 6.03 0.15 -62.37
C PRO A 650 6.25 1.64 -62.00
N ALA A 651 7.47 1.92 -61.60
CA ALA A 651 8.48 2.79 -62.20
C ALA A 651 8.50 4.27 -61.81
N GLY A 652 9.65 4.75 -61.30
CA GLY A 652 10.46 5.78 -61.87
C GLY A 652 11.18 6.68 -60.90
N GLY A 653 12.51 6.65 -60.92
CA GLY A 653 13.36 7.83 -60.84
C GLY A 653 14.20 8.06 -59.58
N LYS A 654 15.43 7.60 -59.57
CA LYS A 654 16.59 8.19 -58.84
C LYS A 654 17.18 9.36 -59.65
N PRO A 655 17.95 10.32 -59.09
CA PRO A 655 19.32 10.06 -58.62
C PRO A 655 19.82 10.88 -57.40
N ALA A 656 20.69 10.28 -56.64
CA ALA A 656 22.09 10.56 -56.27
C ALA A 656 22.48 11.84 -55.49
N ALA A 657 23.24 11.57 -54.42
CA ALA A 657 24.47 12.18 -53.92
C ALA A 657 24.43 13.29 -52.86
N GLY A 658 25.22 13.06 -51.80
CA GLY A 658 25.90 14.12 -51.05
C GLY A 658 25.77 14.11 -49.54
N LYS A 659 26.63 13.37 -48.80
CA LYS A 659 27.06 13.76 -47.45
C LYS A 659 27.95 14.99 -47.52
N PRO A 660 27.94 15.92 -46.54
CA PRO A 660 28.91 15.80 -45.45
C PRO A 660 28.51 16.35 -44.05
N ALA A 661 29.22 15.78 -43.07
CA ALA A 661 29.81 16.34 -41.85
C ALA A 661 29.10 17.32 -40.92
N ALA A 662 29.22 16.99 -39.64
CA ALA A 662 28.86 17.68 -38.41
C ALA A 662 29.39 19.12 -38.27
N SER A 663 28.57 20.00 -37.64
CA SER A 663 29.10 21.09 -36.83
C SER A 663 28.06 21.53 -35.76
N LYS A 664 28.57 21.73 -34.54
CA LYS A 664 27.88 22.26 -33.36
C LYS A 664 27.40 23.70 -33.57
N PRO A 665 26.24 24.15 -33.11
CA PRO A 665 25.92 25.57 -33.08
C PRO A 665 26.26 26.20 -31.73
N SER A 666 27.00 27.26 -31.78
CA SER A 666 27.40 28.18 -30.73
C SER A 666 26.28 29.14 -30.31
N SER A 667 26.33 29.53 -29.04
CA SER A 667 25.41 30.32 -28.25
C SER A 667 25.20 31.80 -28.60
N LYS A 668 25.18 32.21 -29.85
CA LYS A 668 25.02 33.62 -30.23
C LYS A 668 23.64 34.03 -30.78
N LYS A 669 22.72 33.10 -31.04
CA LYS A 669 21.41 33.40 -31.65
C LYS A 669 20.26 33.68 -30.65
N ASN A 670 20.48 33.46 -29.38
CA ASN A 670 19.44 33.71 -28.35
C ASN A 670 19.54 35.12 -27.71
N ARG A 671 20.60 35.87 -27.93
CA ARG A 671 20.69 37.28 -27.43
C ARG A 671 20.04 38.31 -28.35
N ALA A 672 19.87 38.01 -29.64
CA ALA A 672 19.24 38.92 -30.58
C ALA A 672 17.70 38.94 -30.56
N ARG A 673 17.05 37.89 -30.01
CA ARG A 673 15.57 37.85 -29.88
C ARG A 673 15.03 38.55 -28.63
N GLN A 674 15.84 38.78 -27.61
CA GLN A 674 15.46 39.53 -26.42
C GLN A 674 15.66 41.05 -26.56
N ALA A 675 16.47 41.50 -27.48
CA ALA A 675 16.66 42.92 -27.75
C ALA A 675 15.59 43.51 -28.69
N ALA A 676 14.95 42.70 -29.55
CA ALA A 676 13.89 43.17 -30.45
C ALA A 676 12.50 43.28 -29.76
N ALA A 677 12.29 42.62 -28.63
CA ALA A 677 11.04 42.69 -27.85
C ALA A 677 10.97 43.90 -26.88
N LYS A 678 12.07 44.64 -26.69
CA LYS A 678 12.16 45.80 -25.79
C LYS A 678 12.04 47.18 -26.51
N ALA A 679 11.95 47.16 -27.86
CA ALA A 679 11.90 48.40 -28.66
C ALA A 679 10.52 48.74 -29.27
N ALA A 680 9.48 47.93 -28.99
CA ALA A 680 8.13 48.15 -29.53
C ALA A 680 7.08 48.29 -28.42
N GLY A 681 7.23 49.27 -27.56
CA GLY A 681 6.26 49.54 -26.50
C GLY A 681 6.34 51.00 -26.03
N GLY A 682 5.85 51.91 -26.82
CA GLY A 682 5.70 53.29 -26.45
C GLY A 682 4.39 53.86 -26.95
N ASN A 683 3.57 54.35 -25.98
CA ASN A 683 2.54 55.36 -26.06
C ASN A 683 1.34 55.18 -27.00
N ASN A 684 0.13 55.08 -26.37
CA ASN A 684 -0.90 56.13 -26.48
C ASN A 684 -2.15 55.77 -25.66
N SER A 685 -2.46 56.58 -24.65
CA SER A 685 -3.81 56.78 -24.15
C SER A 685 -4.56 57.73 -25.08
N PRO A 686 -5.91 57.62 -25.22
CA PRO A 686 -6.71 58.64 -24.57
C PRO A 686 -8.04 58.09 -23.96
N SER A 687 -8.43 58.84 -22.90
CA SER A 687 -9.73 58.95 -22.27
C SER A 687 -10.96 58.92 -23.16
N ASN A 688 -12.05 58.23 -22.73
CA ASN A 688 -13.36 58.86 -22.76
C ASN A 688 -14.37 58.19 -21.78
N ARG A 689 -14.98 59.06 -21.01
CA ARG A 689 -16.17 58.87 -20.20
C ARG A 689 -17.36 58.42 -21.07
N PHE A 690 -18.20 57.53 -20.54
CA PHE A 690 -19.66 57.76 -20.60
C PHE A 690 -20.44 56.97 -19.53
N LYS A 691 -21.35 57.67 -18.92
CA LYS A 691 -22.40 57.50 -17.97
C LYS A 691 -23.16 56.15 -17.94
N LYS A 692 -23.56 55.76 -16.71
CA LYS A 692 -24.76 54.96 -16.39
C LYS A 692 -26.04 55.64 -16.91
N PRO A 693 -27.12 54.88 -17.14
CA PRO A 693 -28.25 55.04 -16.24
C PRO A 693 -28.92 53.73 -15.79
N ASN A 694 -29.66 53.91 -14.68
CA ASN A 694 -30.53 53.01 -13.97
C ASN A 694 -31.69 52.45 -14.82
N SER A 695 -32.07 51.23 -14.56
CA SER A 695 -33.40 50.79 -14.08
C SER A 695 -33.34 49.30 -13.75
#